data_a1da09d62e354512179e702af45a5ccd
#
_entry.id   a1da09d62e354512179e702af45a5ccd
#
_cell.length_a   1.000
_cell.length_b   1.000
_cell.length_c   1.000
_cell.angle_alpha   90.00
_cell.angle_beta   90.00
_cell.angle_gamma   90.00
#
_symmetry.space_group_name_H-M   'P 1'
#
loop_
_entity.id
_entity.type
_entity.pdbx_description
1 polymer ?
#
loop_
_entity_poly.entity_id
_entity_poly.type
_entity_poly.pdbx_seq_one_letter_code
_entity_poly.pdbx_strand_id
1 'polypeptide(L)'
;WTELVVPLPVAKLPEVPKNSPARFTPVPLIAFSSFADWAAVAKVMAPLYAVKGTIAQGSDLAAKVDAIAARSADPVVRMADALQLVQNAVRYQLIALGNGNYVPQAPMDTWTKRYGDCKAKTLLLLAILDRLGIDAEPVLANSSRGDAVGQMLPAAMAFDHVFVRARSGGEDYWLDGTMLGSRLADIQDVPNYGFVLPLFAINAGLIDLPRRAHARPDLDADLAYDMASGPHFPAPFHLTLRYAGPFGESQKVEQGPEYDEKLTTFAEKAAKTWTGSDTIGKPHADYDADRAVWTLQIDGVAYPDWNYRDGQYALAVTPDLKVVYDAPRDRASWRAIPALIAQPWTAHSHIVTHLPDGGANQGKMAIALTGAEPNSVTLPAVAWQRAITLAATPAGADLVDDITSRESGVEIPADQISATGKAIDAAMARTAHVALPRAYPQRWDDAERMRASPALAKVRAIFDERIAEKTDGEKSDEAGRLADRAWFEERLFDWAGAEADYTKALALDASAGRHLSRAGLRGKRGDHPGALADAQAAYDLEQGNHDARDKLAEELAEAGKVDQAIDLLPTDPDVTTDDGLANVLERAQVLELGDRHADALALLDAALDKRGSSAGLRNARCWFQALRNSALDVALTDCNKAIELASDPAVYLDSRAMVHFRAGRFDLARADYEAALATSPDLPSSLFMAGLVAARLGDRAKSAAQVRAARIVFPDVDHYFGHFGVKP
;
A
#
# COMPACT_ATOMS: atom_id res chain seq x y z
N TRP A 1 -16.80 27.64 -54.61
CA TRP A 1 -17.49 27.35 -53.39
C TRP A 1 -17.28 25.88 -53.07
N THR A 2 -16.84 25.59 -51.86
CA THR A 2 -16.75 24.22 -51.34
C THR A 2 -17.82 24.10 -50.26
N GLU A 3 -18.78 23.20 -50.45
CA GLU A 3 -19.82 22.90 -49.45
C GLU A 3 -19.38 21.72 -48.60
N LEU A 4 -19.45 21.89 -47.29
CA LEU A 4 -19.23 20.81 -46.34
C LEU A 4 -20.57 20.40 -45.75
N VAL A 5 -21.00 19.18 -46.05
CA VAL A 5 -22.23 18.60 -45.50
C VAL A 5 -21.87 17.60 -44.40
N VAL A 6 -22.28 17.92 -43.18
CA VAL A 6 -22.12 16.99 -42.04
C VAL A 6 -23.48 16.33 -41.76
N PRO A 7 -23.61 15.01 -42.00
CA PRO A 7 -24.87 14.30 -41.70
C PRO A 7 -25.08 14.23 -40.18
N LEU A 8 -26.34 14.40 -39.73
CA LEU A 8 -26.74 14.25 -38.36
C LEU A 8 -27.55 12.97 -38.17
N PRO A 9 -27.38 12.24 -37.03
CA PRO A 9 -26.42 12.50 -35.96
C PRO A 9 -24.98 12.23 -36.42
N VAL A 10 -24.04 13.00 -35.85
CA VAL A 10 -22.60 12.76 -36.07
C VAL A 10 -22.26 11.35 -35.64
N ALA A 11 -21.55 10.60 -36.47
CA ALA A 11 -21.12 9.24 -36.15
C ALA A 11 -20.29 9.24 -34.86
N LYS A 12 -20.54 8.26 -33.98
CA LYS A 12 -19.72 8.05 -32.77
C LYS A 12 -18.28 7.82 -33.20
N LEU A 13 -17.36 8.55 -32.61
CA LEU A 13 -15.94 8.37 -32.87
C LEU A 13 -15.49 6.97 -32.43
N PRO A 14 -14.55 6.34 -33.16
CA PRO A 14 -13.97 5.08 -32.76
C PRO A 14 -13.33 5.17 -31.35
N GLU A 15 -13.56 4.17 -30.53
CA GLU A 15 -12.86 4.05 -29.27
C GLU A 15 -11.41 3.61 -29.51
N VAL A 16 -10.47 4.18 -28.75
CA VAL A 16 -9.07 3.77 -28.74
C VAL A 16 -8.73 3.09 -27.43
N PRO A 17 -7.73 2.19 -27.40
CA PRO A 17 -7.33 1.54 -26.16
C PRO A 17 -6.68 2.52 -25.19
N LYS A 18 -6.65 2.16 -23.92
CA LYS A 18 -5.82 2.85 -22.92
C LYS A 18 -4.37 2.93 -23.40
N ASN A 19 -3.67 3.97 -22.95
CA ASN A 19 -2.26 4.19 -23.27
C ASN A 19 -1.98 4.26 -24.79
N SER A 20 -2.95 4.74 -25.58
CA SER A 20 -2.71 5.08 -26.98
C SER A 20 -2.02 6.45 -27.08
N PRO A 21 -1.00 6.59 -27.94
CA PRO A 21 -0.49 7.93 -28.29
C PRO A 21 -1.61 8.83 -28.82
N ALA A 22 -1.54 10.14 -28.52
CA ALA A 22 -2.62 11.08 -28.81
C ALA A 22 -2.96 11.19 -30.30
N ARG A 23 -2.01 10.91 -31.18
CA ARG A 23 -2.23 10.89 -32.64
C ARG A 23 -3.23 9.82 -33.13
N PHE A 24 -3.50 8.79 -32.31
CA PHE A 24 -4.51 7.76 -32.60
C PHE A 24 -5.88 8.10 -32.00
N THR A 25 -5.97 9.14 -31.17
CA THR A 25 -7.25 9.56 -30.59
C THR A 25 -8.04 10.38 -31.63
N PRO A 26 -9.17 9.86 -32.16
CA PRO A 26 -9.96 10.57 -33.15
C PRO A 26 -10.51 11.86 -32.54
N VAL A 27 -10.47 12.91 -33.30
CA VAL A 27 -11.16 14.18 -32.98
C VAL A 27 -12.01 14.61 -34.17
N PRO A 28 -13.19 15.16 -33.95
CA PRO A 28 -14.01 15.71 -34.99
C PRO A 28 -13.47 17.09 -35.42
N LEU A 29 -12.35 17.07 -36.15
CA LEU A 29 -11.67 18.30 -36.58
C LEU A 29 -11.66 18.41 -38.08
N ILE A 30 -12.10 19.56 -38.59
CA ILE A 30 -11.89 19.99 -39.96
C ILE A 30 -10.94 21.18 -39.87
N ALA A 31 -9.78 21.03 -40.48
CA ALA A 31 -8.75 22.05 -40.45
C ALA A 31 -8.50 22.62 -41.85
N PHE A 32 -8.35 23.93 -41.91
CA PHE A 32 -7.91 24.65 -43.11
C PHE A 32 -6.67 25.46 -42.71
N SER A 33 -5.69 25.52 -43.61
CA SER A 33 -4.53 26.35 -43.42
C SER A 33 -4.15 27.07 -44.70
N SER A 34 -3.71 28.31 -44.54
CA SER A 34 -3.11 29.10 -45.63
C SER A 34 -1.56 29.02 -45.61
N PHE A 35 -0.98 28.34 -44.64
CA PHE A 35 0.47 28.16 -44.56
C PHE A 35 0.91 27.01 -45.46
N ALA A 36 1.95 27.22 -46.23
CA ALA A 36 2.49 26.21 -47.14
C ALA A 36 3.24 25.10 -46.35
N ASP A 37 3.92 25.46 -45.31
CA ASP A 37 4.77 24.60 -44.49
C ASP A 37 4.96 25.18 -43.06
N TRP A 38 5.67 24.45 -42.20
CA TRP A 38 5.98 24.87 -40.86
C TRP A 38 6.95 26.06 -40.80
N ALA A 39 7.81 26.24 -41.82
CA ALA A 39 8.69 27.39 -41.94
C ALA A 39 7.92 28.68 -42.11
N ALA A 40 6.81 28.63 -42.88
CA ALA A 40 5.90 29.77 -43.04
C ALA A 40 5.22 30.15 -41.71
N VAL A 41 4.84 29.17 -40.87
CA VAL A 41 4.32 29.43 -39.52
C VAL A 41 5.39 30.08 -38.66
N ALA A 42 6.60 29.51 -38.60
CA ALA A 42 7.70 30.05 -37.84
C ALA A 42 8.04 31.48 -38.23
N LYS A 43 8.08 31.78 -39.52
CA LYS A 43 8.36 33.13 -40.05
C LYS A 43 7.37 34.19 -39.55
N VAL A 44 6.10 33.83 -39.38
CA VAL A 44 5.06 34.74 -38.86
C VAL A 44 5.18 34.92 -37.37
N MET A 45 5.52 33.86 -36.65
CA MET A 45 5.58 33.84 -35.16
C MET A 45 6.90 34.41 -34.62
N ALA A 46 8.02 34.20 -35.31
CA ALA A 46 9.35 34.57 -34.84
C ALA A 46 9.49 36.05 -34.40
N PRO A 47 8.95 37.05 -35.13
CA PRO A 47 9.08 38.45 -34.72
C PRO A 47 8.49 38.77 -33.35
N LEU A 48 7.49 38.00 -32.89
CA LEU A 48 6.86 38.16 -31.57
C LEU A 48 7.81 37.89 -30.41
N TYR A 49 8.89 37.18 -30.68
CA TYR A 49 9.88 36.76 -29.66
C TYR A 49 11.23 37.46 -29.82
N ALA A 50 11.28 38.58 -30.44
CA ALA A 50 12.50 39.41 -30.54
C ALA A 50 12.85 40.03 -29.16
N VAL A 51 14.06 39.78 -28.65
CA VAL A 51 14.44 40.15 -27.28
C VAL A 51 15.62 41.14 -27.18
N LYS A 52 16.29 41.41 -28.30
CA LYS A 52 17.51 42.25 -28.28
C LYS A 52 17.22 43.62 -27.67
N GLY A 53 17.94 43.93 -26.56
CA GLY A 53 17.82 45.21 -25.88
C GLY A 53 16.52 45.46 -25.11
N THR A 54 15.73 44.42 -24.83
CA THR A 54 14.46 44.51 -24.08
C THR A 54 14.65 44.63 -22.57
N ILE A 55 15.81 44.25 -22.00
CA ILE A 55 16.15 44.48 -20.60
C ILE A 55 16.81 45.84 -20.48
N ALA A 56 16.16 46.78 -19.78
CA ALA A 56 16.68 48.10 -19.56
C ALA A 56 17.93 48.07 -18.70
N GLN A 57 18.99 48.78 -19.15
CA GLN A 57 20.23 48.90 -18.38
C GLN A 57 19.97 49.60 -17.04
N GLY A 58 20.57 49.07 -15.94
CA GLY A 58 20.38 49.60 -14.59
C GLY A 58 19.04 49.22 -13.94
N SER A 59 18.19 48.41 -14.60
CA SER A 59 16.97 47.88 -13.99
C SER A 59 17.27 46.80 -12.95
N ASP A 60 16.31 46.56 -12.05
CA ASP A 60 16.39 45.45 -11.08
C ASP A 60 16.61 44.10 -11.77
N LEU A 61 15.91 43.85 -12.89
CA LEU A 61 16.11 42.64 -13.68
C LEU A 61 17.56 42.55 -14.21
N ALA A 62 18.13 43.65 -14.74
CA ALA A 62 19.50 43.65 -15.18
C ALA A 62 20.49 43.30 -14.07
N ALA A 63 20.30 43.87 -12.88
CA ALA A 63 21.12 43.52 -11.70
C ALA A 63 21.01 42.02 -11.29
N LYS A 64 19.83 41.43 -11.39
CA LYS A 64 19.66 39.99 -11.14
C LYS A 64 20.40 39.14 -12.18
N VAL A 65 20.30 39.48 -13.47
CA VAL A 65 21.01 38.76 -14.54
C VAL A 65 22.53 38.91 -14.41
N ASP A 66 23.02 40.12 -14.06
CA ASP A 66 24.44 40.35 -13.82
C ASP A 66 24.97 39.54 -12.62
N ALA A 67 24.17 39.36 -11.57
CA ALA A 67 24.49 38.49 -10.46
C ALA A 67 24.60 37.00 -10.88
N ILE A 68 23.71 36.50 -11.75
CA ILE A 68 23.84 35.17 -12.35
C ILE A 68 25.15 35.05 -13.14
N ALA A 69 25.47 36.04 -13.98
CA ALA A 69 26.71 36.04 -14.74
C ALA A 69 27.95 36.03 -13.87
N ALA A 70 27.91 36.73 -12.74
CA ALA A 70 29.03 36.81 -11.78
C ALA A 70 29.21 35.52 -10.95
N ARG A 71 28.13 34.78 -10.71
CA ARG A 71 28.13 33.55 -9.91
C ARG A 71 28.86 32.37 -10.59
N SER A 72 28.73 32.23 -11.90
CA SER A 72 29.34 31.14 -12.65
C SER A 72 29.74 31.59 -14.06
N ALA A 73 30.84 31.05 -14.57
CA ALA A 73 31.22 31.16 -15.99
C ALA A 73 30.58 30.06 -16.84
N ASP A 74 30.11 28.98 -16.23
CA ASP A 74 29.50 27.85 -16.92
C ASP A 74 28.09 28.22 -17.47
N PRO A 75 27.89 28.17 -18.79
CA PRO A 75 26.60 28.51 -19.40
C PRO A 75 25.46 27.60 -18.92
N VAL A 76 25.72 26.33 -18.57
CA VAL A 76 24.69 25.40 -18.10
C VAL A 76 24.18 25.80 -16.72
N VAL A 77 25.11 26.20 -15.81
CA VAL A 77 24.73 26.75 -14.50
C VAL A 77 23.91 28.04 -14.67
N ARG A 78 24.35 28.95 -15.61
CA ARG A 78 23.62 30.19 -15.88
C ARG A 78 22.21 29.93 -16.43
N MET A 79 22.03 28.90 -17.30
CA MET A 79 20.71 28.51 -17.80
C MET A 79 19.78 28.04 -16.66
N ALA A 80 20.31 27.22 -15.76
CA ALA A 80 19.55 26.74 -14.62
C ALA A 80 19.13 27.88 -13.68
N ASP A 81 20.06 28.81 -13.39
CA ASP A 81 19.76 29.98 -12.56
C ASP A 81 18.76 30.93 -13.22
N ALA A 82 18.84 31.12 -14.55
CA ALA A 82 17.92 31.94 -15.31
C ALA A 82 16.51 31.33 -15.32
N LEU A 83 16.42 30.00 -15.55
CA LEU A 83 15.16 29.27 -15.52
C LEU A 83 14.51 29.36 -14.13
N GLN A 84 15.28 29.09 -13.07
CA GLN A 84 14.81 29.18 -11.69
C GLN A 84 14.33 30.59 -11.34
N LEU A 85 15.05 31.64 -11.79
CA LEU A 85 14.64 33.03 -11.57
C LEU A 85 13.26 33.30 -12.18
N VAL A 86 12.99 32.84 -13.42
CA VAL A 86 11.69 33.03 -14.08
C VAL A 86 10.59 32.21 -13.41
N GLN A 87 10.87 30.95 -13.06
CA GLN A 87 9.92 30.07 -12.39
C GLN A 87 9.46 30.64 -11.04
N ASN A 88 10.41 31.11 -10.23
CA ASN A 88 10.15 31.56 -8.86
C ASN A 88 9.61 33.00 -8.77
N ALA A 89 10.04 33.89 -9.68
CA ALA A 89 9.69 35.30 -9.60
C ALA A 89 8.40 35.68 -10.31
N VAL A 90 7.91 34.83 -11.22
CA VAL A 90 6.75 35.13 -12.07
C VAL A 90 5.69 34.06 -11.95
N ARG A 91 4.53 34.39 -11.37
CA ARG A 91 3.40 33.48 -11.28
C ARG A 91 2.79 33.20 -12.66
N TYR A 92 2.35 31.97 -12.89
CA TYR A 92 1.66 31.65 -14.12
C TYR A 92 0.22 32.18 -14.08
N GLN A 93 -0.17 32.91 -15.12
CA GLN A 93 -1.53 33.39 -15.33
C GLN A 93 -1.86 33.38 -16.83
N LEU A 94 -2.77 32.51 -17.23
CA LEU A 94 -3.18 32.41 -18.64
C LEU A 94 -3.92 33.69 -19.08
N ILE A 95 -3.48 34.27 -20.21
CA ILE A 95 -4.12 35.41 -20.89
C ILE A 95 -4.49 34.97 -22.30
N ALA A 96 -5.75 34.59 -22.51
CA ALA A 96 -6.23 34.01 -23.79
C ALA A 96 -7.11 34.95 -24.60
N LEU A 97 -7.40 36.17 -24.17
CA LEU A 97 -8.31 37.12 -24.83
C LEU A 97 -7.54 38.27 -25.51
N GLY A 98 -8.10 38.76 -26.63
CA GLY A 98 -7.55 39.88 -27.39
C GLY A 98 -6.18 39.58 -27.96
N ASN A 99 -5.27 40.57 -27.95
CA ASN A 99 -3.90 40.42 -28.42
C ASN A 99 -3.11 39.41 -27.60
N GLY A 100 -3.51 39.10 -26.36
CA GLY A 100 -2.89 38.11 -25.49
C GLY A 100 -2.94 36.66 -26.00
N ASN A 101 -3.68 36.37 -27.05
CA ASN A 101 -3.71 35.04 -27.62
C ASN A 101 -2.38 34.61 -28.28
N TYR A 102 -1.68 35.51 -29.00
CA TYR A 102 -0.40 35.20 -29.65
C TYR A 102 0.73 36.15 -29.24
N VAL A 103 0.44 37.38 -28.86
CA VAL A 103 1.44 38.42 -28.57
C VAL A 103 1.90 38.29 -27.12
N PRO A 104 3.21 38.01 -26.87
CA PRO A 104 3.73 37.94 -25.48
C PRO A 104 3.73 39.32 -24.81
N GLN A 105 3.52 39.32 -23.50
CA GLN A 105 3.80 40.50 -22.66
C GLN A 105 5.31 40.80 -22.68
N ALA A 106 5.69 42.08 -22.77
CA ALA A 106 7.08 42.48 -22.78
C ALA A 106 7.87 42.03 -21.55
N PRO A 107 9.17 41.71 -21.65
CA PRO A 107 9.96 41.20 -20.54
C PRO A 107 9.95 42.08 -19.30
N MET A 108 10.10 43.39 -19.46
CA MET A 108 10.08 44.33 -18.32
C MET A 108 8.69 44.44 -17.68
N ASP A 109 7.61 44.34 -18.46
CA ASP A 109 6.26 44.32 -17.94
C ASP A 109 6.00 43.03 -17.14
N THR A 110 6.41 41.89 -17.67
CA THR A 110 6.30 40.58 -17.00
C THR A 110 7.07 40.59 -15.68
N TRP A 111 8.30 41.12 -15.68
CA TRP A 111 9.11 41.24 -14.49
C TRP A 111 8.47 42.17 -13.43
N THR A 112 7.96 43.34 -13.87
CA THR A 112 7.33 44.30 -12.95
C THR A 112 6.02 43.79 -12.36
N LYS A 113 5.18 43.17 -13.19
CA LYS A 113 3.86 42.65 -12.75
C LYS A 113 3.94 41.36 -11.96
N ARG A 114 5.05 40.61 -12.06
CA ARG A 114 5.26 39.32 -11.41
C ARG A 114 4.23 38.22 -11.78
N TYR A 115 3.57 38.37 -12.96
CA TYR A 115 2.73 37.34 -13.54
C TYR A 115 2.80 37.36 -15.07
N GLY A 116 2.54 36.19 -15.69
CA GLY A 116 2.48 36.03 -17.12
C GLY A 116 2.14 34.61 -17.51
N ASP A 117 1.73 34.43 -18.77
CA ASP A 117 1.48 33.11 -19.35
C ASP A 117 2.76 32.49 -19.95
N CYS A 118 2.64 31.35 -20.64
CA CYS A 118 3.76 30.67 -21.28
C CYS A 118 4.56 31.61 -22.21
N LYS A 119 3.88 32.46 -22.99
CA LYS A 119 4.49 33.40 -23.92
C LYS A 119 5.32 34.46 -23.19
N ALA A 120 4.76 35.04 -22.13
CA ALA A 120 5.39 36.08 -21.33
C ALA A 120 6.62 35.55 -20.59
N LYS A 121 6.52 34.37 -19.99
CA LYS A 121 7.62 33.71 -19.27
C LYS A 121 8.72 33.28 -20.23
N THR A 122 8.36 32.76 -21.42
CA THR A 122 9.32 32.41 -22.47
C THR A 122 10.07 33.63 -22.97
N LEU A 123 9.37 34.74 -23.29
CA LEU A 123 10.02 35.95 -23.77
C LEU A 123 10.94 36.57 -22.72
N LEU A 124 10.56 36.55 -21.41
CA LEU A 124 11.41 36.98 -20.33
C LEU A 124 12.66 36.10 -20.20
N LEU A 125 12.51 34.78 -20.26
CA LEU A 125 13.65 33.86 -20.20
C LEU A 125 14.62 34.04 -21.35
N LEU A 126 14.12 34.20 -22.59
CA LEU A 126 14.93 34.50 -23.77
C LEU A 126 15.71 35.81 -23.59
N ALA A 127 15.08 36.87 -23.05
CA ALA A 127 15.77 38.14 -22.81
C ALA A 127 16.89 38.02 -21.77
N ILE A 128 16.70 37.21 -20.74
CA ILE A 128 17.70 36.89 -19.73
C ILE A 128 18.88 36.11 -20.35
N LEU A 129 18.58 35.09 -21.16
CA LEU A 129 19.59 34.25 -21.83
C LEU A 129 20.39 35.06 -22.86
N ASP A 130 19.74 35.94 -23.65
CA ASP A 130 20.40 36.86 -24.58
C ASP A 130 21.41 37.77 -23.84
N ARG A 131 21.04 38.37 -22.70
CA ARG A 131 21.93 39.17 -21.85
C ARG A 131 23.09 38.36 -21.26
N LEU A 132 22.91 37.10 -21.00
CA LEU A 132 23.93 36.14 -20.52
C LEU A 132 24.84 35.66 -21.65
N GLY A 133 24.55 35.99 -22.92
CA GLY A 133 25.28 35.52 -24.10
C GLY A 133 25.04 34.06 -24.45
N ILE A 134 23.92 33.51 -24.08
CA ILE A 134 23.53 32.11 -24.33
C ILE A 134 22.65 32.04 -25.58
N ASP A 135 23.03 31.19 -26.55
CA ASP A 135 22.24 30.96 -27.75
C ASP A 135 20.92 30.25 -27.37
N ALA A 136 19.79 30.89 -27.66
CA ALA A 136 18.50 30.40 -27.31
C ALA A 136 17.41 30.83 -28.31
N GLU A 137 16.41 29.99 -28.52
CA GLU A 137 15.26 30.27 -29.38
C GLU A 137 13.94 29.79 -28.75
N PRO A 138 12.81 30.46 -29.08
CA PRO A 138 11.50 29.97 -28.67
C PRO A 138 11.10 28.77 -29.52
N VAL A 139 10.42 27.80 -28.86
CA VAL A 139 9.84 26.65 -29.55
C VAL A 139 8.36 26.52 -29.22
N LEU A 140 7.52 26.36 -30.21
CA LEU A 140 6.09 26.12 -30.05
C LEU A 140 5.85 24.62 -29.79
N ALA A 141 4.95 24.29 -28.87
CA ALA A 141 4.58 22.93 -28.49
C ALA A 141 3.06 22.78 -28.36
N ASN A 142 2.60 21.54 -28.37
CA ASN A 142 1.24 21.20 -27.96
C ASN A 142 1.31 20.36 -26.68
N SER A 143 0.77 20.89 -25.59
CA SER A 143 0.93 20.31 -24.25
C SER A 143 0.17 19.01 -24.05
N SER A 144 -0.85 18.71 -24.84
CA SER A 144 -1.70 17.54 -24.70
C SER A 144 -1.64 16.56 -25.88
N ARG A 145 -1.30 17.04 -27.07
CA ARG A 145 -1.34 16.27 -28.33
C ARG A 145 -0.09 16.46 -29.18
N GLY A 146 1.05 16.69 -28.57
CA GLY A 146 2.28 16.99 -29.27
C GLY A 146 2.73 15.94 -30.28
N ASP A 147 2.49 14.67 -30.01
CA ASP A 147 2.76 13.57 -30.94
C ASP A 147 1.84 13.57 -32.17
N ALA A 148 0.68 14.22 -32.10
CA ALA A 148 -0.24 14.39 -33.26
C ALA A 148 0.11 15.58 -34.15
N VAL A 149 0.92 16.52 -33.68
CA VAL A 149 1.29 17.73 -34.43
C VAL A 149 1.92 17.38 -35.79
N GLY A 150 2.72 16.32 -35.86
CA GLY A 150 3.32 15.82 -37.11
C GLY A 150 2.31 15.39 -38.16
N GLN A 151 1.05 15.17 -37.80
CA GLN A 151 -0.05 14.81 -38.71
C GLN A 151 -1.00 15.99 -39.01
N MET A 152 -0.78 17.15 -38.36
CA MET A 152 -1.62 18.34 -38.56
C MET A 152 -1.16 19.18 -39.74
N LEU A 153 -2.09 19.99 -40.28
CA LEU A 153 -1.71 21.02 -41.22
C LEU A 153 -0.87 22.11 -40.55
N PRO A 154 0.14 22.67 -41.21
CA PRO A 154 0.93 23.78 -40.70
C PRO A 154 0.03 24.96 -40.33
N ALA A 155 -0.07 25.25 -39.02
CA ALA A 155 -0.89 26.32 -38.48
C ALA A 155 -0.38 26.73 -37.07
N ALA A 156 -0.48 28.02 -36.76
CA ALA A 156 -0.15 28.45 -35.37
C ALA A 156 -1.10 27.83 -34.34
N MET A 157 -2.34 27.54 -34.69
CA MET A 157 -3.34 26.87 -33.84
C MET A 157 -3.03 25.39 -33.52
N ALA A 158 -2.02 24.77 -34.17
CA ALA A 158 -1.56 23.43 -33.81
C ALA A 158 -0.85 23.41 -32.46
N PHE A 159 -0.51 24.57 -31.92
CA PHE A 159 0.26 24.75 -30.71
C PHE A 159 -0.53 25.54 -29.66
N ASP A 160 -0.44 25.14 -28.41
CA ASP A 160 -1.05 25.78 -27.23
C ASP A 160 -0.03 26.21 -26.20
N HIS A 161 1.25 25.93 -26.44
CA HIS A 161 2.35 26.18 -25.50
C HIS A 161 3.60 26.70 -26.24
N VAL A 162 4.45 27.38 -25.49
CA VAL A 162 5.76 27.86 -25.96
C VAL A 162 6.75 27.84 -24.81
N PHE A 163 7.99 27.43 -25.08
CA PHE A 163 9.09 27.38 -24.14
C PHE A 163 10.43 27.63 -24.85
N VAL A 164 11.56 27.38 -24.23
CA VAL A 164 12.88 27.77 -24.76
C VAL A 164 13.73 26.54 -25.09
N ARG A 165 14.34 26.52 -26.27
CA ARG A 165 15.49 25.70 -26.60
C ARG A 165 16.74 26.55 -26.46
N ALA A 166 17.67 26.18 -25.57
CA ALA A 166 18.98 26.79 -25.44
C ALA A 166 20.08 25.82 -25.89
N ARG A 167 21.24 26.34 -26.30
CA ARG A 167 22.36 25.53 -26.79
C ARG A 167 23.63 25.86 -26.08
N SER A 168 24.40 24.81 -25.72
CA SER A 168 25.74 24.95 -25.17
C SER A 168 26.54 23.66 -25.37
N GLY A 169 27.79 23.77 -25.76
CA GLY A 169 28.68 22.61 -25.92
C GLY A 169 28.24 21.60 -26.99
N GLY A 170 27.37 22.00 -27.93
CA GLY A 170 26.78 21.11 -28.94
C GLY A 170 25.50 20.36 -28.49
N GLU A 171 25.06 20.59 -27.25
CA GLU A 171 23.87 19.99 -26.66
C GLU A 171 22.70 20.97 -26.66
N ASP A 172 21.46 20.42 -26.79
CA ASP A 172 20.21 21.16 -26.65
C ASP A 172 19.67 21.01 -25.23
N TYR A 173 19.23 22.14 -24.66
CA TYR A 173 18.57 22.25 -23.34
C TYR A 173 17.16 22.78 -23.53
N TRP A 174 16.19 22.14 -22.91
CA TRP A 174 14.76 22.40 -23.09
C TRP A 174 14.20 23.05 -21.82
N LEU A 175 14.08 24.37 -21.82
CA LEU A 175 13.83 25.18 -20.63
C LEU A 175 12.39 25.68 -20.61
N ASP A 176 11.54 25.12 -19.77
CA ASP A 176 10.16 25.55 -19.63
C ASP A 176 9.97 26.45 -18.40
N GLY A 177 9.83 27.74 -18.64
CA GLY A 177 9.59 28.74 -17.60
C GLY A 177 8.25 28.59 -16.88
N THR A 178 7.31 27.80 -17.39
CA THR A 178 5.99 27.57 -16.77
C THR A 178 5.98 26.42 -15.79
N MET A 179 6.93 25.49 -15.93
CA MET A 179 7.13 24.41 -14.96
C MET A 179 7.57 24.97 -13.62
N LEU A 180 7.57 24.15 -12.60
CA LEU A 180 8.00 24.48 -11.24
C LEU A 180 9.16 23.59 -10.82
N GLY A 181 9.97 24.05 -9.87
CA GLY A 181 10.93 23.21 -9.18
C GLY A 181 12.14 22.73 -10.00
N SER A 182 12.40 23.27 -11.20
CA SER A 182 13.58 22.90 -11.97
C SER A 182 14.85 23.39 -11.30
N ARG A 183 15.88 22.54 -11.27
CA ARG A 183 17.21 22.83 -10.72
C ARG A 183 18.29 22.42 -11.72
N LEU A 184 19.54 22.72 -11.41
CA LEU A 184 20.68 22.29 -12.24
C LEU A 184 20.71 20.77 -12.46
N ALA A 185 20.29 19.99 -11.48
CA ALA A 185 20.21 18.54 -11.60
C ALA A 185 19.19 18.06 -12.65
N ASP A 186 18.19 18.88 -12.97
CA ASP A 186 17.09 18.58 -13.90
C ASP A 186 17.30 19.24 -15.27
N ILE A 187 18.38 20.01 -15.46
CA ILE A 187 18.55 20.90 -16.61
C ILE A 187 18.58 20.16 -17.95
N GLN A 188 18.88 18.87 -17.92
CA GLN A 188 18.86 18.00 -19.09
C GLN A 188 17.54 17.28 -19.31
N ASP A 189 16.58 17.38 -18.39
CA ASP A 189 15.28 16.76 -18.56
C ASP A 189 14.54 17.37 -19.72
N VAL A 190 13.76 16.54 -20.43
CA VAL A 190 13.07 16.94 -21.65
C VAL A 190 11.57 16.91 -21.39
N PRO A 191 10.86 18.03 -21.60
CA PRO A 191 9.40 18.03 -21.49
C PRO A 191 8.77 17.06 -22.51
N ASN A 192 7.73 16.34 -22.09
CA ASN A 192 7.08 15.34 -22.93
C ASN A 192 6.03 15.97 -23.86
N TYR A 193 6.46 16.86 -24.76
CA TYR A 193 5.56 17.55 -25.71
C TYR A 193 5.56 16.96 -27.12
N GLY A 194 6.32 15.89 -27.41
CA GLY A 194 6.41 15.29 -28.72
C GLY A 194 7.02 16.23 -29.75
N PHE A 195 6.28 16.59 -30.83
CA PHE A 195 6.80 17.48 -31.84
C PHE A 195 6.72 18.95 -31.42
N VAL A 196 7.82 19.67 -31.65
CA VAL A 196 7.92 21.11 -31.39
C VAL A 196 8.41 21.86 -32.63
N LEU A 197 8.07 23.15 -32.75
CA LEU A 197 8.49 23.99 -33.86
C LEU A 197 9.45 25.11 -33.36
N PRO A 198 10.75 25.03 -33.69
CA PRO A 198 11.70 26.12 -33.39
C PRO A 198 11.38 27.32 -34.31
N LEU A 199 11.46 28.53 -33.77
CA LEU A 199 11.02 29.72 -34.51
C LEU A 199 12.15 30.46 -35.21
N PHE A 200 13.40 30.33 -34.78
CA PHE A 200 14.52 31.12 -35.34
C PHE A 200 15.36 30.33 -36.35
N ALA A 201 15.09 29.05 -36.53
CA ALA A 201 15.80 28.22 -37.47
C ALA A 201 15.47 28.61 -38.94
N ILE A 202 16.47 28.72 -39.78
CA ILE A 202 16.29 28.88 -41.22
C ILE A 202 15.65 27.58 -41.76
N ASN A 203 14.55 27.67 -42.48
CA ASN A 203 13.75 26.52 -42.94
C ASN A 203 13.24 25.66 -41.73
N ALA A 204 12.71 26.32 -40.73
CA ALA A 204 12.19 25.68 -39.53
C ALA A 204 11.23 24.52 -39.86
N GLY A 205 11.48 23.36 -39.32
CA GLY A 205 10.64 22.16 -39.39
C GLY A 205 10.34 21.65 -37.97
N LEU A 206 9.44 20.70 -37.88
CA LEU A 206 9.14 20.07 -36.63
C LEU A 206 10.34 19.23 -36.14
N ILE A 207 10.60 19.29 -34.85
CA ILE A 207 11.58 18.45 -34.14
C ILE A 207 10.80 17.51 -33.22
N ASP A 208 11.03 16.21 -33.31
CA ASP A 208 10.54 15.24 -32.30
C ASP A 208 11.47 15.28 -31.10
N LEU A 209 10.93 15.64 -29.94
CA LEU A 209 11.70 15.72 -28.71
C LEU A 209 12.20 14.34 -28.27
N PRO A 210 13.45 14.23 -27.83
CA PRO A 210 13.95 12.96 -27.31
C PRO A 210 13.16 12.56 -26.03
N ARG A 211 12.75 11.29 -25.99
CA ARG A 211 12.06 10.71 -24.83
C ARG A 211 13.05 9.96 -23.99
N ARG A 212 13.21 10.38 -22.73
CA ARG A 212 14.12 9.77 -21.77
C ARG A 212 13.61 9.96 -20.35
N ALA A 213 13.96 9.02 -19.47
CA ALA A 213 13.69 9.15 -18.04
C ALA A 213 14.41 10.36 -17.45
N HIS A 214 13.87 10.92 -16.37
CA HIS A 214 14.47 12.04 -15.66
C HIS A 214 15.84 11.66 -15.07
N ALA A 215 16.75 12.64 -15.00
CA ALA A 215 18.13 12.42 -14.59
C ALA A 215 18.25 12.05 -13.10
N ARG A 216 17.47 12.73 -12.25
CA ARG A 216 17.37 12.38 -10.83
C ARG A 216 16.03 11.73 -10.54
N PRO A 217 15.89 11.00 -9.41
CA PRO A 217 14.60 10.47 -8.99
C PRO A 217 13.58 11.59 -8.75
N ASP A 218 12.38 11.44 -9.35
CA ASP A 218 11.18 12.21 -9.01
C ASP A 218 10.64 11.78 -7.64
N LEU A 219 10.80 10.49 -7.33
CA LEU A 219 10.51 9.89 -6.03
C LEU A 219 11.71 9.08 -5.55
N ASP A 220 12.17 9.41 -4.34
CA ASP A 220 13.18 8.65 -3.61
C ASP A 220 12.60 8.25 -2.25
N ALA A 221 12.46 6.94 -1.99
CA ALA A 221 11.80 6.38 -0.83
C ALA A 221 12.77 5.56 0.02
N ASP A 222 12.90 5.92 1.28
CA ASP A 222 13.59 5.10 2.29
C ASP A 222 12.56 4.55 3.27
N LEU A 223 12.55 3.23 3.46
CA LEU A 223 11.68 2.57 4.41
C LEU A 223 12.49 1.63 5.31
N ALA A 224 12.42 1.83 6.60
CA ALA A 224 13.04 0.97 7.60
C ALA A 224 11.99 0.27 8.45
N TYR A 225 12.01 -1.06 8.49
CA TYR A 225 11.23 -1.87 9.42
C TYR A 225 12.10 -2.39 10.54
N ASP A 226 11.62 -2.32 11.78
CA ASP A 226 12.25 -2.97 12.93
C ASP A 226 11.44 -4.20 13.36
N MET A 227 11.78 -5.36 12.77
CA MET A 227 11.17 -6.65 13.08
C MET A 227 11.94 -7.42 14.16
N ALA A 228 12.83 -6.77 14.91
CA ALA A 228 13.64 -7.41 15.95
C ALA A 228 12.80 -8.11 17.04
N SER A 229 11.54 -7.71 17.23
CA SER A 229 10.59 -8.35 18.15
C SER A 229 10.08 -9.71 17.66
N GLY A 230 10.39 -10.10 16.42
CA GLY A 230 10.01 -11.41 15.87
C GLY A 230 8.68 -11.44 15.14
N PRO A 231 8.30 -12.62 14.61
CA PRO A 231 7.17 -12.77 13.69
C PRO A 231 5.80 -12.60 14.33
N HIS A 232 5.74 -12.56 15.65
CA HIS A 232 4.48 -12.55 16.40
C HIS A 232 3.95 -11.15 16.69
N PHE A 233 4.79 -10.14 16.55
CA PHE A 233 4.52 -8.79 17.01
C PHE A 233 4.53 -7.79 15.86
N PRO A 234 3.83 -6.67 16.02
CA PRO A 234 3.92 -5.60 15.05
C PRO A 234 5.34 -5.02 15.00
N ALA A 235 5.70 -4.49 13.86
CA ALA A 235 6.97 -3.85 13.61
C ALA A 235 6.80 -2.33 13.50
N PRO A 236 7.52 -1.52 14.26
CA PRO A 236 7.58 -0.10 13.96
C PRO A 236 8.31 0.10 12.63
N PHE A 237 7.86 1.09 11.88
CA PHE A 237 8.52 1.50 10.64
C PHE A 237 8.81 2.99 10.63
N HIS A 238 9.82 3.38 9.86
CA HIS A 238 10.12 4.76 9.49
C HIS A 238 10.15 4.86 7.97
N LEU A 239 9.26 5.67 7.40
CA LEU A 239 9.14 5.91 5.97
C LEU A 239 9.52 7.36 5.67
N THR A 240 10.49 7.57 4.79
CA THR A 240 10.85 8.87 4.26
C THR A 240 10.60 8.89 2.75
N LEU A 241 9.71 9.76 2.29
CA LEU A 241 9.45 9.99 0.88
C LEU A 241 9.97 11.36 0.48
N ARG A 242 10.83 11.39 -0.54
CA ARG A 242 11.37 12.62 -1.11
C ARG A 242 10.85 12.79 -2.52
N TYR A 243 10.11 13.84 -2.75
CA TYR A 243 9.59 14.19 -4.06
C TYR A 243 10.34 15.40 -4.62
N ALA A 244 10.91 15.24 -5.80
CA ALA A 244 11.65 16.28 -6.48
C ALA A 244 10.81 16.97 -7.57
N GLY A 245 11.32 18.11 -8.08
CA GLY A 245 10.78 18.80 -9.23
C GLY A 245 9.38 19.37 -9.03
N PRO A 246 8.51 19.33 -10.07
CA PRO A 246 7.19 19.98 -10.04
C PRO A 246 6.29 19.49 -8.93
N PHE A 247 6.29 18.19 -8.63
CA PHE A 247 5.46 17.64 -7.55
C PHE A 247 5.94 18.15 -6.19
N GLY A 248 7.25 18.06 -5.92
CA GLY A 248 7.83 18.54 -4.66
C GLY A 248 7.59 20.04 -4.44
N GLU A 249 7.75 20.87 -5.48
CA GLU A 249 7.48 22.31 -5.40
C GLU A 249 5.99 22.60 -5.16
N SER A 250 5.08 21.79 -5.71
CA SER A 250 3.63 21.98 -5.54
C SER A 250 3.15 21.69 -4.11
N GLN A 251 3.92 20.92 -3.34
CA GLN A 251 3.63 20.63 -1.93
C GLN A 251 4.08 21.75 -0.96
N LYS A 252 4.75 22.79 -1.48
CA LYS A 252 5.13 23.98 -0.73
C LYS A 252 3.91 24.85 -0.44
N VAL A 253 3.14 24.47 0.57
CA VAL A 253 1.93 25.18 0.99
C VAL A 253 2.20 25.94 2.30
N GLU A 254 1.48 27.02 2.56
CA GLU A 254 1.52 27.71 3.85
C GLU A 254 1.01 26.77 4.96
N GLN A 255 1.78 26.68 6.05
CA GLN A 255 1.45 25.87 7.20
C GLN A 255 0.17 26.40 7.90
N GLY A 256 -0.67 25.50 8.37
CA GLY A 256 -1.90 25.81 9.07
C GLY A 256 -2.77 24.57 9.27
N PRO A 257 -3.88 24.67 10.01
CA PRO A 257 -4.72 23.50 10.34
C PRO A 257 -5.19 22.71 9.11
N GLU A 258 -5.59 23.38 8.04
CA GLU A 258 -5.99 22.73 6.78
C GLU A 258 -4.83 22.00 6.11
N TYR A 259 -3.60 22.52 6.24
CA TYR A 259 -2.41 21.84 5.75
C TYR A 259 -2.13 20.58 6.55
N ASP A 260 -2.21 20.65 7.89
CA ASP A 260 -1.95 19.53 8.78
C ASP A 260 -2.92 18.37 8.52
N GLU A 261 -4.20 18.64 8.30
CA GLU A 261 -5.20 17.63 7.94
C GLU A 261 -4.90 16.96 6.59
N LYS A 262 -4.58 17.76 5.56
CA LYS A 262 -4.21 17.24 4.24
C LYS A 262 -2.92 16.44 4.30
N LEU A 263 -1.95 16.87 5.10
CA LEU A 263 -0.69 16.16 5.30
C LEU A 263 -0.92 14.81 5.96
N THR A 264 -1.75 14.76 7.01
CA THR A 264 -2.10 13.51 7.71
C THR A 264 -2.79 12.54 6.74
N THR A 265 -3.81 12.99 6.02
CA THR A 265 -4.51 12.16 5.02
C THR A 265 -3.58 11.64 3.93
N PHE A 266 -2.66 12.48 3.45
CA PHE A 266 -1.66 12.07 2.46
C PHE A 266 -0.69 11.04 3.05
N ALA A 267 -0.23 11.25 4.28
CA ALA A 267 0.69 10.37 4.98
C ALA A 267 0.07 8.99 5.27
N GLU A 268 -1.18 8.93 5.72
CA GLU A 268 -1.92 7.67 5.93
C GLU A 268 -2.03 6.86 4.64
N LYS A 269 -2.40 7.53 3.54
CA LYS A 269 -2.46 6.88 2.22
C LYS A 269 -1.10 6.40 1.73
N ALA A 270 -0.05 7.20 1.95
CA ALA A 270 1.32 6.82 1.60
C ALA A 270 1.78 5.62 2.44
N ALA A 271 1.61 5.67 3.76
CA ALA A 271 1.94 4.57 4.66
C ALA A 271 1.21 3.28 4.26
N LYS A 272 -0.10 3.35 4.00
CA LYS A 272 -0.89 2.20 3.54
C LYS A 272 -0.38 1.62 2.22
N THR A 273 0.04 2.48 1.30
CA THR A 273 0.60 2.04 0.01
C THR A 273 1.93 1.31 0.18
N TRP A 274 2.81 1.81 1.05
CA TRP A 274 4.17 1.29 1.23
C TRP A 274 4.27 0.16 2.25
N THR A 275 3.41 0.13 3.26
CA THR A 275 3.52 -0.79 4.40
C THR A 275 2.30 -1.68 4.62
N GLY A 276 1.20 -1.42 3.90
CA GLY A 276 -0.09 -2.07 4.13
C GLY A 276 -0.83 -1.55 5.38
N SER A 277 -0.24 -0.62 6.15
CA SER A 277 -0.80 -0.09 7.39
C SER A 277 -1.02 1.42 7.32
N ASP A 278 -2.12 1.89 7.89
CA ASP A 278 -2.47 3.30 8.10
C ASP A 278 -2.30 3.73 9.57
N THR A 279 -1.74 2.86 10.40
CA THR A 279 -1.42 3.18 11.80
C THR A 279 -0.12 3.98 11.86
N ILE A 280 -0.23 5.31 11.88
CA ILE A 280 0.92 6.22 11.88
C ILE A 280 0.85 7.20 13.06
N GLY A 281 2.02 7.67 13.52
CA GLY A 281 2.17 8.85 14.36
C GLY A 281 1.98 10.15 13.57
N LYS A 282 2.27 11.28 14.18
CA LYS A 282 2.16 12.58 13.52
C LYS A 282 3.18 12.70 12.37
N PRO A 283 2.75 12.90 11.12
CA PRO A 283 3.67 13.05 10.01
C PRO A 283 4.43 14.39 10.09
N HIS A 284 5.66 14.38 9.59
CA HIS A 284 6.47 15.58 9.45
C HIS A 284 6.83 15.81 7.99
N ALA A 285 6.72 17.07 7.53
CA ALA A 285 7.11 17.42 6.18
C ALA A 285 7.98 18.67 6.16
N ASP A 286 9.00 18.67 5.30
CA ASP A 286 9.92 19.76 5.08
C ASP A 286 10.16 19.98 3.59
N TYR A 287 10.55 21.21 3.22
CA TYR A 287 10.83 21.57 1.85
C TYR A 287 12.22 22.21 1.71
N ASP A 288 13.11 21.54 1.00
CA ASP A 288 14.41 22.06 0.60
C ASP A 288 14.28 22.91 -0.68
N ALA A 289 14.32 24.23 -0.51
CA ALA A 289 14.17 25.18 -1.60
C ALA A 289 15.34 25.18 -2.58
N ASP A 290 16.56 24.84 -2.13
CA ASP A 290 17.75 24.81 -2.99
C ASP A 290 17.74 23.61 -3.93
N ARG A 291 17.21 22.49 -3.46
CA ARG A 291 17.09 21.24 -4.23
C ARG A 291 15.72 21.05 -4.88
N ALA A 292 14.72 21.85 -4.51
CA ALA A 292 13.30 21.65 -4.83
C ALA A 292 12.82 20.23 -4.49
N VAL A 293 13.06 19.82 -3.24
CA VAL A 293 12.68 18.51 -2.73
C VAL A 293 11.76 18.70 -1.54
N TRP A 294 10.56 18.14 -1.63
CA TRP A 294 9.66 18.00 -0.51
C TRP A 294 9.88 16.64 0.12
N THR A 295 10.13 16.62 1.43
CA THR A 295 10.37 15.41 2.21
C THR A 295 9.23 15.18 3.17
N LEU A 296 8.64 14.00 3.13
CA LEU A 296 7.64 13.53 4.08
C LEU A 296 8.24 12.40 4.91
N GLN A 297 8.16 12.52 6.23
CA GLN A 297 8.61 11.50 7.20
C GLN A 297 7.42 10.99 7.98
N ILE A 298 7.33 9.67 8.12
CA ILE A 298 6.22 8.97 8.75
C ILE A 298 6.79 7.87 9.63
N ASP A 299 6.51 7.93 10.93
CA ASP A 299 6.68 6.82 11.85
C ASP A 299 5.35 6.08 12.01
N GLY A 300 5.37 4.75 11.99
CA GLY A 300 4.14 3.98 12.07
C GLY A 300 4.35 2.55 12.53
N VAL A 301 3.25 1.80 12.56
CA VAL A 301 3.20 0.42 13.00
C VAL A 301 2.68 -0.44 11.86
N ALA A 302 3.48 -1.42 11.43
CA ALA A 302 3.09 -2.41 10.43
C ALA A 302 2.89 -3.79 11.08
N TYR A 303 2.09 -4.62 10.42
CA TYR A 303 1.81 -5.99 10.82
C TYR A 303 2.31 -6.95 9.73
N PRO A 304 3.61 -7.33 9.76
CA PRO A 304 4.19 -8.20 8.74
C PRO A 304 3.49 -9.56 8.69
N ASP A 305 3.17 -10.01 7.49
CA ASP A 305 2.47 -11.28 7.25
C ASP A 305 3.48 -12.46 7.21
N TRP A 306 3.87 -12.91 8.41
CA TRP A 306 4.71 -14.08 8.57
C TRP A 306 3.87 -15.36 8.45
N ASN A 307 4.09 -16.12 7.40
CA ASN A 307 3.50 -17.44 7.23
C ASN A 307 4.21 -18.48 8.11
N TYR A 308 3.44 -19.19 8.94
CA TYR A 308 3.95 -20.34 9.70
C TYR A 308 3.56 -21.63 8.99
N ARG A 309 4.55 -22.41 8.58
CA ARG A 309 4.32 -23.71 7.95
C ARG A 309 5.46 -24.66 8.27
N ASP A 310 5.14 -25.92 8.58
CA ASP A 310 6.12 -26.98 8.86
C ASP A 310 7.15 -26.62 9.94
N GLY A 311 6.72 -25.90 10.97
CA GLY A 311 7.57 -25.46 12.08
C GLY A 311 8.51 -24.30 11.75
N GLN A 312 8.23 -23.51 10.74
CA GLN A 312 9.06 -22.40 10.28
C GLN A 312 8.23 -21.18 9.92
N TYR A 313 8.70 -19.98 10.31
CA TYR A 313 8.14 -18.71 9.87
C TYR A 313 8.84 -18.25 8.59
N ALA A 314 8.06 -17.85 7.60
CA ALA A 314 8.55 -17.30 6.34
C ALA A 314 7.81 -16.00 6.00
N LEU A 315 8.56 -15.00 5.55
CA LEU A 315 8.06 -13.70 5.08
C LEU A 315 8.28 -13.60 3.58
N ALA A 316 7.22 -13.30 2.83
CA ALA A 316 7.31 -13.00 1.42
C ALA A 316 7.73 -11.53 1.22
N VAL A 317 8.75 -11.30 0.39
CA VAL A 317 9.28 -9.97 0.06
C VAL A 317 8.99 -9.70 -1.40
N THR A 318 7.88 -8.98 -1.63
CA THR A 318 7.45 -8.55 -2.98
C THR A 318 8.03 -7.17 -3.32
N PRO A 319 8.19 -6.84 -4.61
CA PRO A 319 8.61 -5.48 -4.98
C PRO A 319 7.58 -4.44 -4.56
N ASP A 320 8.01 -3.36 -3.90
CA ASP A 320 7.12 -2.24 -3.53
C ASP A 320 6.99 -1.23 -4.68
N LEU A 321 8.08 -0.97 -5.39
CA LEU A 321 8.07 -0.12 -6.57
C LEU A 321 7.83 -0.97 -7.83
N LYS A 322 6.59 -0.93 -8.34
CA LYS A 322 6.15 -1.74 -9.49
C LYS A 322 5.91 -0.89 -10.72
N VAL A 323 6.29 -1.42 -11.87
CA VAL A 323 5.89 -0.86 -13.17
C VAL A 323 4.45 -1.27 -13.46
N VAL A 324 3.58 -0.29 -13.65
CA VAL A 324 2.18 -0.54 -14.01
C VAL A 324 2.06 -0.66 -15.52
N TYR A 325 1.72 -1.84 -16.01
CA TYR A 325 1.52 -2.10 -17.42
C TYR A 325 0.07 -2.44 -17.72
N ASP A 326 -0.64 -1.51 -18.41
CA ASP A 326 -2.03 -1.70 -18.84
C ASP A 326 -2.18 -1.23 -20.28
N ALA A 327 -1.95 -2.12 -21.24
CA ALA A 327 -2.01 -1.80 -22.66
C ALA A 327 -2.87 -2.81 -23.45
N PRO A 328 -4.21 -2.85 -23.20
CA PRO A 328 -5.09 -3.79 -23.86
C PRO A 328 -5.14 -3.56 -25.38
N ARG A 329 -5.04 -4.65 -26.16
CA ARG A 329 -5.10 -4.68 -27.64
C ARG A 329 -5.94 -5.85 -28.15
N ASP A 330 -6.97 -6.22 -27.42
CA ASP A 330 -7.88 -7.34 -27.66
C ASP A 330 -8.76 -7.15 -28.88
N ARG A 331 -9.20 -5.90 -29.19
CA ARG A 331 -10.01 -5.60 -30.37
C ARG A 331 -9.13 -5.55 -31.64
N ALA A 332 -9.66 -6.10 -32.73
CA ALA A 332 -8.95 -6.11 -34.02
C ALA A 332 -8.52 -4.70 -34.48
N SER A 333 -9.35 -3.68 -34.27
CA SER A 333 -9.05 -2.28 -34.60
C SER A 333 -7.95 -1.65 -33.76
N TRP A 334 -7.60 -2.25 -32.62
CA TRP A 334 -6.58 -1.73 -31.70
C TRP A 334 -5.20 -2.33 -31.91
N ARG A 335 -5.12 -3.48 -32.61
CA ARG A 335 -3.89 -4.29 -32.72
C ARG A 335 -2.72 -3.58 -33.38
N ALA A 336 -2.97 -2.59 -34.21
CA ALA A 336 -1.94 -1.79 -34.89
C ALA A 336 -1.54 -0.52 -34.10
N ILE A 337 -2.18 -0.24 -32.97
CA ILE A 337 -1.93 0.98 -32.19
C ILE A 337 -0.79 0.70 -31.20
N PRO A 338 0.33 1.46 -31.22
CA PRO A 338 1.39 1.35 -30.24
C PRO A 338 0.90 1.76 -28.84
N ALA A 339 1.66 1.45 -27.81
CA ALA A 339 1.34 1.82 -26.43
C ALA A 339 2.34 2.82 -25.86
N LEU A 340 1.82 3.81 -25.12
CA LEU A 340 2.57 4.73 -24.30
C LEU A 340 2.26 4.41 -22.84
N ILE A 341 3.09 3.60 -22.18
CA ILE A 341 2.78 3.07 -20.85
C ILE A 341 3.12 4.03 -19.70
N ALA A 342 3.97 5.01 -19.94
CA ALA A 342 4.39 5.95 -18.91
C ALA A 342 4.81 7.30 -19.50
N GLN A 343 4.79 8.31 -18.64
CA GLN A 343 5.50 9.57 -18.84
C GLN A 343 6.97 9.40 -18.38
N PRO A 344 7.91 10.27 -18.81
CA PRO A 344 9.25 10.28 -18.23
C PRO A 344 9.18 10.37 -16.72
N TRP A 345 9.81 9.39 -16.05
CA TRP A 345 9.80 9.25 -14.60
C TRP A 345 11.01 8.46 -14.11
N THR A 346 11.54 8.84 -12.98
CA THR A 346 12.56 8.06 -12.29
C THR A 346 12.16 7.90 -10.83
N ALA A 347 12.22 6.69 -10.30
CA ALA A 347 11.95 6.42 -8.91
C ALA A 347 12.99 5.45 -8.34
N HIS A 348 13.28 5.62 -7.07
CA HIS A 348 14.17 4.76 -6.30
C HIS A 348 13.51 4.41 -4.98
N SER A 349 13.68 3.17 -4.51
CA SER A 349 13.32 2.76 -3.16
C SER A 349 14.45 1.98 -2.52
N HIS A 350 14.73 2.29 -1.26
CA HIS A 350 15.69 1.61 -0.40
C HIS A 350 14.96 1.16 0.86
N ILE A 351 14.76 -0.17 1.00
CA ILE A 351 14.01 -0.74 2.09
C ILE A 351 14.93 -1.59 2.95
N VAL A 352 15.05 -1.24 4.22
CA VAL A 352 15.83 -1.98 5.21
C VAL A 352 14.90 -2.64 6.20
N THR A 353 14.98 -3.96 6.32
CA THR A 353 14.23 -4.73 7.32
C THR A 353 15.19 -5.33 8.33
N HIS A 354 15.17 -4.82 9.56
CA HIS A 354 15.90 -5.39 10.69
C HIS A 354 15.17 -6.66 11.15
N LEU A 355 15.71 -7.81 10.82
CA LEU A 355 15.15 -9.11 11.14
C LEU A 355 15.55 -9.54 12.57
N PRO A 356 14.71 -10.34 13.25
CA PRO A 356 14.98 -10.77 14.60
C PRO A 356 16.24 -11.64 14.69
N ASP A 357 16.90 -11.62 15.85
CA ASP A 357 17.95 -12.61 16.17
C ASP A 357 17.32 -14.01 16.16
N GLY A 358 17.93 -14.92 15.43
CA GLY A 358 17.45 -16.30 15.26
C GLY A 358 17.40 -17.15 16.55
N GLY A 359 17.44 -16.51 17.73
CA GLY A 359 17.42 -17.16 19.05
C GLY A 359 18.83 -17.33 19.62
N ALA A 360 19.26 -16.40 20.43
CA ALA A 360 20.63 -16.17 20.91
C ALA A 360 21.25 -17.27 21.79
N ASN A 361 20.68 -18.48 21.92
CA ASN A 361 21.23 -19.51 22.82
C ASN A 361 21.80 -20.75 22.12
N GLN A 362 21.76 -20.86 20.81
CA GLN A 362 22.39 -22.00 20.11
C GLN A 362 22.96 -21.55 18.76
N GLY A 363 24.24 -21.28 18.73
CA GLY A 363 25.11 -21.05 17.57
C GLY A 363 24.41 -20.65 16.27
N LYS A 364 24.72 -19.47 15.76
CA LYS A 364 24.27 -18.83 14.50
C LYS A 364 23.20 -19.63 13.73
N MET A 365 21.96 -19.50 14.12
CA MET A 365 20.87 -20.04 13.33
C MET A 365 20.68 -19.11 12.12
N ALA A 366 20.98 -19.60 10.95
CA ALA A 366 20.96 -18.81 9.75
C ALA A 366 19.52 -18.50 9.33
N ILE A 367 19.18 -17.22 9.29
CA ILE A 367 18.05 -16.75 8.50
C ILE A 367 18.35 -17.10 7.06
N ALA A 368 17.42 -17.78 6.40
CA ALA A 368 17.58 -18.16 5.00
C ALA A 368 16.90 -17.13 4.09
N LEU A 369 17.58 -16.74 3.03
CA LEU A 369 17.03 -15.92 1.96
C LEU A 369 17.03 -16.74 0.67
N THR A 370 15.88 -16.81 0.00
CA THR A 370 15.70 -17.51 -1.30
C THR A 370 14.97 -16.60 -2.28
N GLY A 371 15.19 -16.82 -3.59
CA GLY A 371 14.54 -16.01 -4.62
C GLY A 371 15.09 -14.59 -4.75
N ALA A 372 16.28 -14.33 -4.20
CA ALA A 372 16.91 -13.01 -4.15
C ALA A 372 17.91 -12.76 -5.30
N GLU A 373 17.93 -13.63 -6.33
CA GLU A 373 18.78 -13.40 -7.49
C GLU A 373 18.45 -12.05 -8.14
N PRO A 374 19.45 -11.31 -8.65
CA PRO A 374 19.24 -10.03 -9.30
C PRO A 374 18.11 -10.11 -10.33
N ASN A 375 17.18 -9.18 -10.23
CA ASN A 375 15.99 -9.13 -11.08
C ASN A 375 15.93 -7.80 -11.81
N SER A 376 15.84 -7.86 -13.14
CA SER A 376 15.75 -6.65 -13.94
C SER A 376 14.96 -6.86 -15.22
N VAL A 377 14.37 -5.77 -15.69
CA VAL A 377 13.83 -5.66 -17.03
C VAL A 377 14.37 -4.39 -17.66
N THR A 378 14.93 -4.50 -18.86
CA THR A 378 15.48 -3.36 -19.61
C THR A 378 14.89 -3.36 -21.01
N LEU A 379 14.01 -2.40 -21.24
CA LEU A 379 13.28 -2.17 -22.48
C LEU A 379 13.39 -0.67 -22.84
N PRO A 380 13.20 -0.28 -24.09
CA PRO A 380 13.28 1.14 -24.47
C PRO A 380 12.38 2.07 -23.61
N ALA A 381 11.19 1.58 -23.24
CA ALA A 381 10.22 2.33 -22.45
C ALA A 381 10.49 2.29 -20.93
N VAL A 382 11.13 1.22 -20.43
CA VAL A 382 11.28 0.94 -19.00
C VAL A 382 12.61 0.27 -18.72
N ALA A 383 13.33 0.79 -17.74
CA ALA A 383 14.47 0.13 -17.11
C ALA A 383 14.19 -0.02 -15.61
N TRP A 384 13.90 -1.24 -15.16
CA TRP A 384 13.61 -1.55 -13.78
C TRP A 384 14.61 -2.59 -13.27
N GLN A 385 15.13 -2.37 -12.06
CA GLN A 385 16.13 -3.22 -11.43
C GLN A 385 15.82 -3.38 -9.96
N ARG A 386 16.00 -4.58 -9.44
CA ARG A 386 15.88 -4.92 -8.02
C ARG A 386 17.08 -5.72 -7.56
N ALA A 387 17.63 -5.35 -6.41
CA ALA A 387 18.70 -6.07 -5.73
C ALA A 387 18.29 -6.32 -4.28
N ILE A 388 18.31 -7.59 -3.86
CA ILE A 388 18.03 -7.98 -2.48
C ILE A 388 19.30 -8.57 -1.87
N THR A 389 19.65 -8.11 -0.68
CA THR A 389 20.81 -8.61 0.08
C THR A 389 20.41 -8.88 1.53
N LEU A 390 21.09 -9.85 2.14
CA LEU A 390 20.93 -10.18 3.55
C LEU A 390 22.29 -10.13 4.22
N ALA A 391 22.44 -9.26 5.22
CA ALA A 391 23.67 -9.07 5.97
C ALA A 391 23.47 -9.40 7.43
N ALA A 392 24.33 -10.23 8.02
CA ALA A 392 24.27 -10.52 9.45
C ALA A 392 24.70 -9.29 10.27
N THR A 393 23.97 -9.01 11.34
CA THR A 393 24.27 -7.96 12.32
C THR A 393 24.47 -8.58 13.72
N PRO A 394 24.99 -7.83 14.69
CA PRO A 394 25.09 -8.30 16.07
C PRO A 394 23.74 -8.65 16.70
N ALA A 395 22.65 -8.02 16.23
CA ALA A 395 21.29 -8.13 16.77
C ALA A 395 20.33 -8.96 15.88
N GLY A 396 20.84 -9.61 14.81
CA GLY A 396 20.00 -10.38 13.88
C GLY A 396 20.53 -10.32 12.46
N ALA A 397 19.72 -9.83 11.52
CA ALA A 397 20.16 -9.58 10.14
C ALA A 397 19.41 -8.41 9.54
N ASP A 398 20.06 -7.70 8.63
CA ASP A 398 19.43 -6.68 7.81
C ASP A 398 19.15 -7.24 6.41
N LEU A 399 17.91 -7.24 6.03
CA LEU A 399 17.47 -7.45 4.66
C LEU A 399 17.35 -6.09 3.99
N VAL A 400 18.10 -5.90 2.90
CA VAL A 400 18.05 -4.67 2.10
C VAL A 400 17.46 -5.01 0.73
N ASP A 401 16.43 -4.26 0.34
CA ASP A 401 15.76 -4.36 -0.96
C ASP A 401 15.87 -3.01 -1.68
N ASP A 402 16.72 -2.95 -2.71
CA ASP A 402 16.93 -1.77 -3.53
C ASP A 402 16.22 -1.91 -4.87
N ILE A 403 15.36 -0.95 -5.20
CA ILE A 403 14.67 -0.92 -6.49
C ILE A 403 14.89 0.43 -7.16
N THR A 404 15.27 0.40 -8.42
CA THR A 404 15.28 1.57 -9.31
C THR A 404 14.36 1.33 -10.49
N SER A 405 13.45 2.28 -10.75
CA SER A 405 12.59 2.31 -11.93
C SER A 405 12.84 3.56 -12.74
N ARG A 406 13.05 3.41 -14.03
CA ARG A 406 13.22 4.50 -15.00
C ARG A 406 12.29 4.30 -16.17
N GLU A 407 11.38 5.23 -16.36
CA GLU A 407 10.39 5.23 -17.42
C GLU A 407 10.70 6.39 -18.37
N SER A 408 10.85 6.08 -19.67
CA SER A 408 11.36 7.07 -20.62
C SER A 408 10.29 7.80 -21.41
N GLY A 409 9.03 7.35 -21.37
CA GLY A 409 7.98 7.83 -22.25
C GLY A 409 8.12 7.39 -23.71
N VAL A 410 9.03 6.46 -24.02
CA VAL A 410 9.16 5.86 -25.35
C VAL A 410 7.97 4.95 -25.62
N GLU A 411 7.45 5.02 -26.84
CA GLU A 411 6.35 4.18 -27.28
C GLU A 411 6.79 2.73 -27.51
N ILE A 412 5.92 1.82 -27.14
CA ILE A 412 6.09 0.39 -27.40
C ILE A 412 5.39 0.08 -28.73
N PRO A 413 6.12 -0.41 -29.75
CA PRO A 413 5.51 -0.84 -31.01
C PRO A 413 4.41 -1.87 -30.79
N ALA A 414 3.37 -1.82 -31.62
CA ALA A 414 2.19 -2.65 -31.47
C ALA A 414 2.49 -4.17 -31.43
N ASP A 415 3.46 -4.62 -32.21
CA ASP A 415 3.93 -6.01 -32.28
C ASP A 415 4.75 -6.45 -31.03
N GLN A 416 5.24 -5.51 -30.22
CA GLN A 416 6.04 -5.76 -29.03
C GLN A 416 5.23 -5.68 -27.73
N ILE A 417 3.99 -5.20 -27.77
CA ILE A 417 3.17 -4.94 -26.55
C ILE A 417 3.03 -6.21 -25.71
N SER A 418 2.67 -7.34 -26.32
CA SER A 418 2.48 -8.59 -25.56
C SER A 418 3.78 -9.12 -24.96
N ALA A 419 4.90 -9.03 -25.68
CA ALA A 419 6.19 -9.46 -25.20
C ALA A 419 6.69 -8.57 -24.03
N THR A 420 6.50 -7.26 -24.16
CA THR A 420 6.81 -6.26 -23.14
C THR A 420 6.01 -6.53 -21.85
N GLY A 421 4.69 -6.74 -21.97
CA GLY A 421 3.85 -7.06 -20.80
C GLY A 421 4.33 -8.31 -20.08
N LYS A 422 4.56 -9.39 -20.81
CA LYS A 422 5.08 -10.64 -20.21
C LYS A 422 6.44 -10.47 -19.52
N ALA A 423 7.33 -9.63 -20.07
CA ALA A 423 8.63 -9.38 -19.45
C ALA A 423 8.49 -8.58 -18.15
N ILE A 424 7.63 -7.56 -18.14
CA ILE A 424 7.32 -6.77 -16.93
C ILE A 424 6.64 -7.64 -15.88
N ASP A 425 5.60 -8.39 -16.25
CA ASP A 425 4.87 -9.27 -15.35
C ASP A 425 5.80 -10.32 -14.71
N ALA A 426 6.69 -10.93 -15.51
CA ALA A 426 7.64 -11.90 -15.02
C ALA A 426 8.65 -11.29 -14.02
N ALA A 427 9.07 -10.05 -14.23
CA ALA A 427 9.93 -9.35 -13.27
C ALA A 427 9.19 -8.98 -11.99
N MET A 428 7.95 -8.47 -12.11
CA MET A 428 7.12 -8.04 -10.96
C MET A 428 6.61 -9.22 -10.12
N ALA A 429 6.46 -10.40 -10.72
CA ALA A 429 5.99 -11.61 -10.02
C ALA A 429 7.06 -12.27 -9.15
N ARG A 430 8.34 -11.91 -9.30
CA ARG A 430 9.41 -12.51 -8.50
C ARG A 430 9.35 -12.07 -7.05
N THR A 431 9.13 -13.05 -6.18
CA THR A 431 9.07 -12.88 -4.73
C THR A 431 10.29 -13.55 -4.10
N ALA A 432 11.00 -12.81 -3.27
CA ALA A 432 11.99 -13.40 -2.38
C ALA A 432 11.31 -13.85 -1.08
N HIS A 433 11.93 -14.81 -0.39
CA HIS A 433 11.41 -15.30 0.87
C HIS A 433 12.52 -15.31 1.91
N VAL A 434 12.21 -14.72 3.05
CA VAL A 434 13.01 -14.81 4.27
C VAL A 434 12.40 -15.86 5.16
N ALA A 435 13.19 -16.85 5.59
CA ALA A 435 12.74 -17.88 6.50
C ALA A 435 13.54 -17.81 7.80
N LEU A 436 12.84 -17.76 8.93
CA LEU A 436 13.44 -17.87 10.25
C LEU A 436 13.83 -19.33 10.51
N PRO A 437 14.76 -19.58 11.45
CA PRO A 437 15.12 -20.93 11.85
C PRO A 437 13.91 -21.74 12.30
N ARG A 438 13.97 -23.06 12.08
CA ARG A 438 12.99 -23.98 12.68
C ARG A 438 13.04 -23.89 14.20
N ALA A 439 11.91 -24.10 14.86
CA ALA A 439 11.77 -23.97 16.29
C ALA A 439 12.06 -22.54 16.83
N TYR A 440 11.75 -21.51 16.04
CA TYR A 440 11.75 -20.14 16.55
C TYR A 440 10.81 -20.05 17.77
N PRO A 441 11.19 -19.31 18.84
CA PRO A 441 10.39 -19.19 20.05
C PRO A 441 8.96 -18.77 19.75
N GLN A 442 8.02 -19.36 20.48
CA GLN A 442 6.63 -18.99 20.32
C GLN A 442 6.31 -17.72 21.11
N ARG A 443 5.23 -17.06 20.74
CA ARG A 443 4.77 -15.79 21.32
C ARG A 443 4.71 -15.80 22.84
N TRP A 444 4.24 -16.87 23.44
CA TRP A 444 4.14 -17.04 24.90
C TRP A 444 5.46 -17.32 25.60
N ASP A 445 6.49 -17.77 24.89
CA ASP A 445 7.81 -18.03 25.49
C ASP A 445 8.55 -16.73 25.81
N ASP A 446 8.32 -15.71 24.99
CA ASP A 446 9.05 -14.44 25.03
C ASP A 446 8.18 -13.22 25.38
N ALA A 447 6.87 -13.38 25.59
CA ALA A 447 5.95 -12.26 25.77
C ALA A 447 6.37 -11.27 26.88
N GLU A 448 6.84 -11.78 28.02
CA GLU A 448 7.31 -10.93 29.12
C GLU A 448 8.57 -10.14 28.73
N ARG A 449 9.53 -10.79 28.08
CA ARG A 449 10.73 -10.14 27.55
C ARG A 449 10.38 -9.12 26.46
N MET A 450 9.44 -9.46 25.58
CA MET A 450 9.01 -8.59 24.49
C MET A 450 8.31 -7.33 24.99
N ARG A 451 7.56 -7.38 26.09
CA ARG A 451 6.97 -6.18 26.71
C ARG A 451 8.00 -5.09 27.04
N ALA A 452 9.25 -5.48 27.31
CA ALA A 452 10.37 -4.58 27.57
C ALA A 452 11.23 -4.29 26.33
N SER A 453 10.87 -4.80 25.15
CA SER A 453 11.62 -4.61 23.91
C SER A 453 11.62 -3.14 23.47
N PRO A 454 12.78 -2.58 23.04
CA PRO A 454 12.85 -1.23 22.50
C PRO A 454 11.98 -1.02 21.25
N ALA A 455 11.87 -2.04 20.39
CA ALA A 455 11.01 -1.97 19.21
C ALA A 455 9.52 -1.84 19.59
N LEU A 456 9.06 -2.64 20.58
CA LEU A 456 7.67 -2.56 21.05
C LEU A 456 7.41 -1.31 21.92
N ALA A 457 8.44 -0.73 22.53
CA ALA A 457 8.33 0.58 23.17
C ALA A 457 8.05 1.69 22.14
N LYS A 458 8.68 1.63 20.95
CA LYS A 458 8.34 2.54 19.83
C LYS A 458 6.91 2.34 19.37
N VAL A 459 6.45 1.10 19.24
CA VAL A 459 5.05 0.79 18.88
C VAL A 459 4.08 1.43 19.88
N ARG A 460 4.33 1.26 21.19
CA ARG A 460 3.51 1.91 22.22
C ARG A 460 3.52 3.43 22.11
N ALA A 461 4.69 4.03 21.91
CA ALA A 461 4.82 5.49 21.76
C ALA A 461 3.97 6.02 20.60
N ILE A 462 3.92 5.31 19.46
CA ILE A 462 3.08 5.68 18.32
C ILE A 462 1.59 5.59 18.68
N PHE A 463 1.16 4.54 19.37
CA PHE A 463 -0.23 4.46 19.85
C PHE A 463 -0.56 5.57 20.86
N ASP A 464 0.35 5.86 21.79
CA ASP A 464 0.17 6.93 22.79
C ASP A 464 0.06 8.31 22.12
N GLU A 465 0.89 8.58 21.11
CA GLU A 465 0.84 9.80 20.32
C GLU A 465 -0.49 9.94 19.59
N ARG A 466 -0.94 8.87 18.89
CA ARG A 466 -2.24 8.85 18.20
C ARG A 466 -3.41 9.09 19.15
N ILE A 467 -3.39 8.49 20.34
CA ILE A 467 -4.45 8.69 21.36
C ILE A 467 -4.43 10.11 21.90
N ALA A 468 -3.24 10.71 22.06
CA ALA A 468 -3.10 12.07 22.56
C ALA A 468 -3.46 13.16 21.53
N GLU A 469 -3.49 12.82 20.24
CA GLU A 469 -3.82 13.72 19.16
C GLU A 469 -5.30 14.16 19.26
N LYS A 470 -5.50 15.47 19.43
CA LYS A 470 -6.84 16.05 19.45
C LYS A 470 -7.38 16.13 18.03
N THR A 471 -8.30 15.25 17.69
CA THR A 471 -9.15 15.42 16.50
C THR A 471 -10.28 16.38 16.83
N ASP A 472 -10.56 17.34 15.96
CA ASP A 472 -11.65 18.30 16.12
C ASP A 472 -13.02 17.60 16.04
N GLY A 473 -13.35 16.85 17.10
CA GLY A 473 -14.73 16.56 17.43
C GLY A 473 -15.22 15.13 17.35
N GLU A 474 -14.47 14.11 16.93
CA GLU A 474 -15.03 12.76 16.92
C GLU A 474 -14.42 11.88 18.01
N LYS A 475 -15.17 11.74 19.12
CA LYS A 475 -14.90 10.76 20.18
C LYS A 475 -14.74 9.32 19.63
N SER A 476 -15.36 9.06 18.48
CA SER A 476 -15.28 7.79 17.75
C SER A 476 -13.86 7.46 17.33
N ASP A 477 -13.08 8.46 16.87
CA ASP A 477 -11.70 8.25 16.43
C ASP A 477 -10.76 7.94 17.59
N GLU A 478 -10.88 8.66 18.70
CA GLU A 478 -10.13 8.39 19.93
C GLU A 478 -10.47 6.98 20.46
N ALA A 479 -11.75 6.61 20.43
CA ALA A 479 -12.21 5.29 20.83
C ALA A 479 -11.65 4.17 19.91
N GLY A 480 -11.53 4.42 18.61
CA GLY A 480 -10.90 3.54 17.64
C GLY A 480 -9.41 3.32 17.97
N ARG A 481 -8.66 4.40 18.19
CA ARG A 481 -7.23 4.36 18.54
C ARG A 481 -6.94 3.62 19.84
N LEU A 482 -7.81 3.75 20.84
CA LEU A 482 -7.74 2.97 22.09
C LEU A 482 -8.00 1.48 21.82
N ALA A 483 -8.97 1.15 20.98
CA ALA A 483 -9.24 -0.25 20.61
C ALA A 483 -8.07 -0.88 19.84
N ASP A 484 -7.40 -0.14 18.97
CA ASP A 484 -6.18 -0.59 18.26
C ASP A 484 -5.05 -0.92 19.25
N ARG A 485 -4.84 -0.06 20.27
CA ARG A 485 -3.84 -0.33 21.31
C ARG A 485 -4.24 -1.51 22.19
N ALA A 486 -5.52 -1.64 22.53
CA ALA A 486 -6.03 -2.79 23.27
C ALA A 486 -5.73 -4.11 22.55
N TRP A 487 -5.98 -4.15 21.22
CA TRP A 487 -5.65 -5.32 20.40
C TRP A 487 -4.15 -5.63 20.37
N PHE A 488 -3.29 -4.60 20.33
CA PHE A 488 -1.85 -4.77 20.45
C PHE A 488 -1.45 -5.36 21.82
N GLU A 489 -2.02 -4.88 22.94
CA GLU A 489 -1.76 -5.42 24.28
C GLU A 489 -2.25 -6.87 24.45
N GLU A 490 -3.37 -7.26 23.80
CA GLU A 490 -3.80 -8.67 23.72
C GLU A 490 -2.73 -9.56 23.08
N ARG A 491 -2.07 -9.10 22.03
CA ARG A 491 -0.98 -9.87 21.38
C ARG A 491 0.22 -10.08 22.30
N LEU A 492 0.42 -9.18 23.24
CA LEU A 492 1.44 -9.28 24.30
C LEU A 492 0.96 -10.05 25.51
N PHE A 493 -0.27 -10.57 25.51
CA PHE A 493 -0.92 -11.18 26.68
C PHE A 493 -1.00 -10.23 27.88
N ASP A 494 -1.00 -8.92 27.64
CA ASP A 494 -1.33 -7.92 28.64
C ASP A 494 -2.85 -7.69 28.69
N TRP A 495 -3.51 -8.69 29.23
CA TRP A 495 -4.98 -8.72 29.33
C TRP A 495 -5.56 -7.55 30.13
N ALA A 496 -4.82 -7.08 31.15
CA ALA A 496 -5.27 -5.97 32.00
C ALA A 496 -5.17 -4.62 31.26
N GLY A 497 -4.08 -4.40 30.54
CA GLY A 497 -3.90 -3.23 29.68
C GLY A 497 -4.97 -3.15 28.59
N ALA A 498 -5.18 -4.26 27.89
CA ALA A 498 -6.20 -4.37 26.85
C ALA A 498 -7.63 -4.06 27.36
N GLU A 499 -8.02 -4.65 28.53
CA GLU A 499 -9.33 -4.41 29.11
C GLU A 499 -9.53 -2.94 29.53
N ALA A 500 -8.47 -2.31 30.06
CA ALA A 500 -8.51 -0.91 30.45
C ALA A 500 -8.74 0.02 29.24
N ASP A 501 -8.11 -0.27 28.11
CA ASP A 501 -8.25 0.52 26.90
C ASP A 501 -9.61 0.30 26.21
N TYR A 502 -10.10 -0.93 26.12
CA TYR A 502 -11.47 -1.19 25.64
C TYR A 502 -12.52 -0.49 26.53
N THR A 503 -12.29 -0.45 27.84
CA THR A 503 -13.19 0.22 28.77
C THR A 503 -13.21 1.73 28.54
N LYS A 504 -12.05 2.36 28.30
CA LYS A 504 -11.98 3.78 27.95
C LYS A 504 -12.61 4.05 26.59
N ALA A 505 -12.34 3.20 25.59
CA ALA A 505 -12.92 3.32 24.26
C ALA A 505 -14.46 3.29 24.30
N LEU A 506 -15.04 2.35 25.06
CA LEU A 506 -16.48 2.26 25.25
C LEU A 506 -17.10 3.45 26.01
N ALA A 507 -16.34 4.07 26.91
CA ALA A 507 -16.79 5.29 27.60
C ALA A 507 -16.82 6.51 26.68
N LEU A 508 -16.02 6.53 25.62
CA LEU A 508 -16.00 7.61 24.62
C LEU A 508 -17.07 7.39 23.56
N ASP A 509 -17.12 6.18 23.00
CA ASP A 509 -18.04 5.83 21.92
C ASP A 509 -18.37 4.32 22.02
N ALA A 510 -19.58 4.02 22.48
CA ALA A 510 -20.08 2.66 22.61
C ALA A 510 -20.53 2.13 21.24
N SER A 511 -19.94 1.02 20.82
CA SER A 511 -20.34 0.29 19.61
C SER A 511 -20.41 -1.21 19.86
N ALA A 512 -21.21 -1.92 19.06
CA ALA A 512 -21.35 -3.39 19.16
C ALA A 512 -19.98 -4.07 19.01
N GLY A 513 -19.16 -3.66 18.04
CA GLY A 513 -17.84 -4.24 17.82
C GLY A 513 -16.89 -4.09 19.02
N ARG A 514 -16.85 -2.92 19.68
CA ARG A 514 -16.02 -2.72 20.87
C ARG A 514 -16.50 -3.51 22.08
N HIS A 515 -17.82 -3.64 22.26
CA HIS A 515 -18.38 -4.50 23.29
C HIS A 515 -18.03 -5.96 23.01
N LEU A 516 -18.12 -6.44 21.76
CA LEU A 516 -17.72 -7.80 21.37
C LEU A 516 -16.22 -8.06 21.64
N SER A 517 -15.37 -7.12 21.31
CA SER A 517 -13.93 -7.24 21.60
C SER A 517 -13.66 -7.41 23.09
N ARG A 518 -14.29 -6.59 23.95
CA ARG A 518 -14.14 -6.71 25.39
C ARG A 518 -14.82 -7.96 25.96
N ALA A 519 -15.96 -8.38 25.42
CA ALA A 519 -16.61 -9.66 25.78
C ALA A 519 -15.70 -10.84 25.49
N GLY A 520 -15.11 -10.90 24.28
CA GLY A 520 -14.15 -11.95 23.93
C GLY A 520 -12.94 -12.00 24.84
N LEU A 521 -12.36 -10.83 25.18
CA LEU A 521 -11.25 -10.72 26.13
C LEU A 521 -11.64 -11.25 27.53
N ARG A 522 -12.78 -10.84 28.05
CA ARG A 522 -13.30 -11.24 29.35
C ARG A 522 -13.58 -12.74 29.41
N GLY A 523 -14.22 -13.31 28.39
CA GLY A 523 -14.45 -14.74 28.26
C GLY A 523 -13.14 -15.55 28.29
N LYS A 524 -12.11 -15.12 27.53
CA LYS A 524 -10.77 -15.75 27.58
C LYS A 524 -10.17 -15.76 28.98
N ARG A 525 -10.51 -14.78 29.81
CA ARG A 525 -9.99 -14.63 31.19
C ARG A 525 -10.88 -15.29 32.25
N GLY A 526 -12.03 -15.85 31.88
CA GLY A 526 -13.00 -16.44 32.79
C GLY A 526 -13.91 -15.42 33.52
N ASP A 527 -13.95 -14.15 33.07
CA ASP A 527 -14.95 -13.17 33.54
C ASP A 527 -16.24 -13.31 32.71
N HIS A 528 -16.89 -14.46 32.81
CA HIS A 528 -18.15 -14.74 32.08
C HIS A 528 -19.28 -13.77 32.44
N PRO A 529 -19.47 -13.33 33.71
CA PRO A 529 -20.47 -12.30 34.01
C PRO A 529 -20.21 -10.96 33.26
N GLY A 530 -18.96 -10.53 33.18
CA GLY A 530 -18.55 -9.35 32.42
C GLY A 530 -18.69 -9.54 30.93
N ALA A 531 -18.36 -10.70 30.39
CA ALA A 531 -18.52 -11.07 28.99
C ALA A 531 -20.01 -11.08 28.59
N LEU A 532 -20.88 -11.68 29.41
CA LEU A 532 -22.34 -11.67 29.18
C LEU A 532 -22.91 -10.24 29.17
N ALA A 533 -22.47 -9.38 30.08
CA ALA A 533 -22.95 -7.99 30.11
C ALA A 533 -22.55 -7.23 28.84
N ASP A 534 -21.33 -7.43 28.34
CA ASP A 534 -20.87 -6.81 27.09
C ASP A 534 -21.55 -7.41 25.86
N ALA A 535 -21.74 -8.73 25.80
CA ALA A 535 -22.46 -9.38 24.70
C ALA A 535 -23.91 -8.90 24.62
N GLN A 536 -24.59 -8.74 25.77
CA GLN A 536 -25.95 -8.17 25.83
C GLN A 536 -25.94 -6.72 25.31
N ALA A 537 -24.99 -5.90 25.72
CA ALA A 537 -24.88 -4.53 25.27
C ALA A 537 -24.60 -4.42 23.76
N ALA A 538 -23.78 -5.30 23.22
CA ALA A 538 -23.51 -5.38 21.78
C ALA A 538 -24.79 -5.72 21.00
N TYR A 539 -25.56 -6.71 21.46
CA TYR A 539 -26.80 -7.13 20.83
C TYR A 539 -27.88 -6.06 20.93
N ASP A 540 -27.99 -5.36 22.07
CA ASP A 540 -28.96 -4.27 22.25
C ASP A 540 -28.68 -3.08 21.30
N LEU A 541 -27.40 -2.82 20.98
CA LEU A 541 -26.99 -1.79 20.03
C LEU A 541 -27.29 -2.17 18.58
N GLU A 542 -27.05 -3.43 18.21
CA GLU A 542 -27.15 -3.91 16.83
C GLU A 542 -27.79 -5.31 16.78
N GLN A 543 -29.13 -5.40 16.96
CA GLN A 543 -29.86 -6.69 16.95
C GLN A 543 -29.74 -7.49 15.65
N GLY A 544 -29.40 -6.81 14.53
CA GLY A 544 -29.12 -7.47 13.24
C GLY A 544 -27.70 -8.01 13.11
N ASN A 545 -26.83 -7.76 14.06
CA ASN A 545 -25.44 -8.22 14.04
C ASN A 545 -25.37 -9.68 14.50
N HIS A 546 -24.97 -10.57 13.60
CA HIS A 546 -24.89 -12.01 13.86
C HIS A 546 -23.85 -12.33 14.94
N ASP A 547 -22.68 -11.66 14.91
CA ASP A 547 -21.63 -11.91 15.89
C ASP A 547 -22.08 -11.51 17.31
N ALA A 548 -22.84 -10.43 17.45
CA ALA A 548 -23.37 -10.00 18.72
C ALA A 548 -24.43 -10.98 19.25
N ARG A 549 -25.30 -11.48 18.38
CA ARG A 549 -26.30 -12.50 18.70
C ARG A 549 -25.64 -13.80 19.17
N ASP A 550 -24.67 -14.28 18.39
CA ASP A 550 -24.00 -15.55 18.63
C ASP A 550 -23.17 -15.49 19.90
N LYS A 551 -22.43 -14.40 20.11
CA LYS A 551 -21.68 -14.20 21.37
C LYS A 551 -22.60 -14.11 22.60
N LEU A 552 -23.76 -13.44 22.47
CA LEU A 552 -24.76 -13.41 23.54
C LEU A 552 -25.33 -14.80 23.84
N ALA A 553 -25.61 -15.59 22.80
CA ALA A 553 -26.11 -16.96 22.97
C ALA A 553 -25.06 -17.87 23.66
N GLU A 554 -23.79 -17.77 23.27
CA GLU A 554 -22.68 -18.48 23.93
C GLU A 554 -22.59 -18.13 25.44
N GLU A 555 -22.54 -16.85 25.78
CA GLU A 555 -22.40 -16.40 27.19
C GLU A 555 -23.66 -16.68 28.03
N LEU A 556 -24.84 -16.70 27.43
CA LEU A 556 -26.06 -17.15 28.10
C LEU A 556 -26.01 -18.64 28.41
N ALA A 557 -25.50 -19.48 27.50
CA ALA A 557 -25.34 -20.91 27.73
C ALA A 557 -24.33 -21.19 28.86
N GLU A 558 -23.19 -20.51 28.86
CA GLU A 558 -22.18 -20.55 29.95
C GLU A 558 -22.81 -20.14 31.30
N ALA A 559 -23.71 -19.17 31.30
CA ALA A 559 -24.45 -18.73 32.47
C ALA A 559 -25.60 -19.68 32.88
N GLY A 560 -25.78 -20.85 32.20
CA GLY A 560 -26.84 -21.82 32.44
C GLY A 560 -28.23 -21.41 31.95
N LYS A 561 -28.33 -20.35 31.12
CA LYS A 561 -29.58 -19.82 30.57
C LYS A 561 -29.84 -20.34 29.15
N VAL A 562 -29.72 -21.65 28.97
CA VAL A 562 -29.67 -22.33 27.67
C VAL A 562 -30.91 -22.06 26.82
N ASP A 563 -32.12 -22.07 27.41
CA ASP A 563 -33.32 -21.79 26.64
C ASP A 563 -33.35 -20.38 26.06
N GLN A 564 -32.90 -19.39 26.84
CA GLN A 564 -32.77 -18.01 26.34
C GLN A 564 -31.74 -17.92 25.21
N ALA A 565 -30.63 -18.64 25.31
CA ALA A 565 -29.59 -18.69 24.28
C ALA A 565 -30.16 -19.29 22.97
N ILE A 566 -30.91 -20.37 23.07
CA ILE A 566 -31.49 -21.05 21.92
C ILE A 566 -32.57 -20.19 21.24
N ASP A 567 -33.34 -19.43 21.99
CA ASP A 567 -34.42 -18.58 21.48
C ASP A 567 -33.86 -17.39 20.63
N LEU A 568 -32.61 -17.02 20.83
CA LEU A 568 -31.92 -16.03 20.00
C LEU A 568 -31.52 -16.55 18.62
N LEU A 569 -31.28 -17.85 18.51
CA LEU A 569 -30.71 -18.47 17.30
C LEU A 569 -31.84 -18.97 16.34
N PRO A 570 -31.63 -18.93 15.01
CA PRO A 570 -32.59 -19.43 14.04
C PRO A 570 -33.05 -20.85 14.33
N THR A 571 -34.36 -21.10 14.24
CA THR A 571 -34.97 -22.40 14.60
C THR A 571 -34.84 -23.46 13.51
N ASP A 572 -34.85 -23.07 12.23
CA ASP A 572 -34.75 -24.00 11.07
C ASP A 572 -33.81 -23.37 10.00
N PRO A 573 -32.49 -23.31 10.26
CA PRO A 573 -31.57 -22.74 9.30
C PRO A 573 -31.38 -23.66 8.09
N ASP A 574 -31.30 -23.06 6.88
CA ASP A 574 -31.05 -23.80 5.64
C ASP A 574 -29.55 -24.20 5.55
N VAL A 575 -29.27 -25.44 5.96
CA VAL A 575 -27.90 -26.00 5.97
C VAL A 575 -27.24 -26.10 4.59
N THR A 576 -27.98 -25.85 3.49
CA THR A 576 -27.41 -25.85 2.14
C THR A 576 -26.65 -24.53 1.86
N THR A 577 -26.92 -23.47 2.61
CA THR A 577 -26.23 -22.21 2.60
C THR A 577 -25.11 -22.17 3.65
N ASP A 578 -24.11 -21.33 3.47
CA ASP A 578 -23.00 -21.20 4.44
C ASP A 578 -23.48 -20.52 5.74
N ASP A 579 -24.38 -19.54 5.64
CA ASP A 579 -24.98 -18.87 6.82
C ASP A 579 -25.84 -19.85 7.61
N GLY A 580 -26.65 -20.67 6.94
CA GLY A 580 -27.45 -21.69 7.61
C GLY A 580 -26.61 -22.78 8.26
N LEU A 581 -25.47 -23.14 7.64
CA LEU A 581 -24.51 -24.06 8.23
C LEU A 581 -23.87 -23.45 9.50
N ALA A 582 -23.44 -22.18 9.46
CA ALA A 582 -22.91 -21.50 10.62
C ALA A 582 -23.91 -21.44 11.77
N ASN A 583 -25.19 -21.11 11.49
CA ASN A 583 -26.24 -21.08 12.50
C ASN A 583 -26.51 -22.46 13.13
N VAL A 584 -26.43 -23.57 12.36
CA VAL A 584 -26.53 -24.92 12.94
C VAL A 584 -25.37 -25.23 13.87
N LEU A 585 -24.15 -24.91 13.46
CA LEU A 585 -22.97 -25.16 14.27
C LEU A 585 -23.00 -24.34 15.58
N GLU A 586 -23.39 -23.06 15.51
CA GLU A 586 -23.55 -22.20 16.68
C GLU A 586 -24.65 -22.75 17.63
N ARG A 587 -25.80 -23.10 17.10
CA ARG A 587 -26.88 -23.69 17.91
C ARG A 587 -26.46 -25.02 18.56
N ALA A 588 -25.70 -25.85 17.87
CA ALA A 588 -25.16 -27.09 18.41
C ALA A 588 -24.12 -26.82 19.53
N GLN A 589 -23.26 -25.81 19.36
CA GLN A 589 -22.32 -25.38 20.36
C GLN A 589 -22.99 -24.88 21.65
N VAL A 590 -24.02 -24.03 21.50
CA VAL A 590 -24.83 -23.50 22.62
C VAL A 590 -25.53 -24.67 23.38
N LEU A 591 -26.08 -25.65 22.66
CA LEU A 591 -26.66 -26.82 23.28
C LEU A 591 -25.64 -27.66 24.04
N GLU A 592 -24.42 -27.82 23.49
CA GLU A 592 -23.33 -28.59 24.14
C GLU A 592 -22.81 -27.89 25.41
N LEU A 593 -22.59 -26.56 25.37
CA LEU A 593 -22.21 -25.76 26.53
C LEU A 593 -23.29 -25.80 27.63
N GLY A 594 -24.53 -25.84 27.22
CA GLY A 594 -25.68 -25.95 28.12
C GLY A 594 -26.03 -27.36 28.59
N ASP A 595 -25.13 -28.34 28.48
CA ASP A 595 -25.31 -29.74 28.87
C ASP A 595 -26.46 -30.48 28.14
N ARG A 596 -26.92 -29.94 27.00
CA ARG A 596 -27.98 -30.57 26.16
C ARG A 596 -27.35 -31.39 25.03
N HIS A 597 -26.38 -32.24 25.36
CA HIS A 597 -25.60 -33.05 24.42
C HIS A 597 -26.45 -33.88 23.44
N ALA A 598 -27.51 -34.50 23.91
CA ALA A 598 -28.37 -35.30 23.05
C ALA A 598 -29.08 -34.46 21.96
N ASP A 599 -29.49 -33.24 22.32
CA ASP A 599 -30.14 -32.32 21.39
C ASP A 599 -29.13 -31.75 20.38
N ALA A 600 -27.90 -31.46 20.82
CA ALA A 600 -26.80 -31.04 19.94
C ALA A 600 -26.49 -32.12 18.89
N LEU A 601 -26.36 -33.37 19.29
CA LEU A 601 -26.12 -34.47 18.36
C LEU A 601 -27.28 -34.69 17.40
N ALA A 602 -28.55 -34.67 17.87
CA ALA A 602 -29.73 -34.80 17.02
C ALA A 602 -29.80 -33.70 15.95
N LEU A 603 -29.44 -32.48 16.31
CA LEU A 603 -29.36 -31.35 15.36
C LEU A 603 -28.26 -31.57 14.31
N LEU A 604 -27.08 -32.03 14.72
CA LEU A 604 -25.96 -32.31 13.80
C LEU A 604 -26.28 -33.52 12.89
N ASP A 605 -26.95 -34.55 13.40
CA ASP A 605 -27.39 -35.70 12.61
C ASP A 605 -28.35 -35.25 11.49
N ALA A 606 -29.39 -34.49 11.83
CA ALA A 606 -30.33 -33.96 10.87
C ALA A 606 -29.70 -33.04 9.82
N ALA A 607 -28.66 -32.28 10.21
CA ALA A 607 -27.89 -31.42 9.29
C ALA A 607 -27.01 -32.27 8.36
N LEU A 608 -26.38 -33.33 8.88
CA LEU A 608 -25.53 -34.25 8.11
C LEU A 608 -26.35 -35.07 7.09
N ASP A 609 -27.60 -35.42 7.39
CA ASP A 609 -28.49 -36.05 6.43
C ASP A 609 -28.75 -35.17 5.21
N LYS A 610 -28.79 -33.86 5.38
CA LYS A 610 -28.97 -32.87 4.30
C LYS A 610 -27.65 -32.47 3.63
N ARG A 611 -26.55 -32.37 4.37
CA ARG A 611 -25.20 -31.91 3.87
C ARG A 611 -24.07 -32.84 4.36
N GLY A 612 -24.12 -34.09 3.97
CA GLY A 612 -23.20 -35.16 4.42
C GLY A 612 -21.71 -34.95 4.06
N SER A 613 -21.39 -34.02 3.14
CA SER A 613 -20.01 -33.66 2.76
C SER A 613 -19.44 -32.48 3.55
N SER A 614 -20.12 -31.98 4.60
CA SER A 614 -19.59 -30.87 5.42
C SER A 614 -18.54 -31.35 6.41
N ALA A 615 -17.30 -30.88 6.24
CA ALA A 615 -16.24 -31.14 7.20
C ALA A 615 -16.56 -30.55 8.58
N GLY A 616 -17.14 -29.34 8.63
CA GLY A 616 -17.48 -28.64 9.88
C GLY A 616 -18.54 -29.40 10.70
N LEU A 617 -19.62 -29.88 10.10
CA LEU A 617 -20.65 -30.68 10.82
C LEU A 617 -20.09 -31.99 11.37
N ARG A 618 -19.27 -32.69 10.58
CA ARG A 618 -18.62 -33.93 11.03
C ARG A 618 -17.66 -33.65 12.19
N ASN A 619 -16.89 -32.58 12.09
CA ASN A 619 -15.99 -32.21 13.16
C ASN A 619 -16.72 -31.82 14.44
N ALA A 620 -17.79 -31.05 14.36
CA ALA A 620 -18.60 -30.68 15.53
C ALA A 620 -19.16 -31.93 16.22
N ARG A 621 -19.72 -32.90 15.47
CA ARG A 621 -20.20 -34.14 16.02
C ARG A 621 -19.08 -35.00 16.64
N CYS A 622 -17.94 -35.11 15.95
CA CYS A 622 -16.75 -35.77 16.52
C CYS A 622 -16.28 -35.11 17.81
N TRP A 623 -16.13 -33.78 17.81
CA TRP A 623 -15.64 -33.02 18.96
C TRP A 623 -16.56 -33.19 20.18
N PHE A 624 -17.86 -33.02 20.03
CA PHE A 624 -18.83 -33.14 21.14
C PHE A 624 -18.85 -34.53 21.72
N GLN A 625 -18.84 -35.60 20.90
CA GLN A 625 -18.74 -36.96 21.38
C GLN A 625 -17.41 -37.20 22.11
N ALA A 626 -16.28 -36.65 21.62
CA ALA A 626 -14.98 -36.76 22.26
C ALA A 626 -14.95 -36.02 23.61
N LEU A 627 -15.49 -34.80 23.67
CA LEU A 627 -15.57 -34.03 24.92
C LEU A 627 -16.33 -34.84 26.01
N ARG A 628 -17.47 -35.43 25.68
CA ARG A 628 -18.29 -36.21 26.61
C ARG A 628 -17.85 -37.66 26.78
N ASN A 629 -16.78 -38.11 26.11
CA ASN A 629 -16.31 -39.49 26.11
C ASN A 629 -17.40 -40.47 25.70
N SER A 630 -18.18 -40.15 24.66
CA SER A 630 -19.30 -40.91 24.15
C SER A 630 -19.08 -41.38 22.72
N ALA A 631 -19.59 -42.53 22.31
CA ALA A 631 -19.59 -43.06 20.95
C ALA A 631 -18.28 -42.85 20.15
N LEU A 632 -17.12 -43.09 20.78
CA LEU A 632 -15.78 -42.75 20.25
C LEU A 632 -15.47 -43.36 18.88
N ASP A 633 -16.06 -44.52 18.52
CA ASP A 633 -15.87 -45.13 17.19
C ASP A 633 -16.59 -44.33 16.09
N VAL A 634 -17.79 -43.81 16.40
CA VAL A 634 -18.52 -42.90 15.49
C VAL A 634 -17.78 -41.61 15.36
N ALA A 635 -17.34 -41.02 16.49
CA ALA A 635 -16.51 -39.82 16.53
C ALA A 635 -15.27 -39.96 15.65
N LEU A 636 -14.53 -41.07 15.77
CA LEU A 636 -13.35 -41.33 14.98
C LEU A 636 -13.62 -41.36 13.48
N THR A 637 -14.77 -42.00 13.10
CA THR A 637 -15.21 -42.06 11.70
C THR A 637 -15.49 -40.66 11.14
N ASP A 638 -16.17 -39.82 11.92
CA ASP A 638 -16.45 -38.44 11.54
C ASP A 638 -15.20 -37.56 11.43
N CYS A 639 -14.31 -37.64 12.41
CA CYS A 639 -13.05 -36.91 12.37
C CYS A 639 -12.19 -37.29 11.16
N ASN A 640 -12.07 -38.61 10.85
CA ASN A 640 -11.33 -39.04 9.68
C ASN A 640 -11.94 -38.47 8.40
N LYS A 641 -13.26 -38.46 8.29
CA LYS A 641 -13.96 -37.94 7.11
C LYS A 641 -13.83 -36.39 7.03
N ALA A 642 -13.88 -35.71 8.16
CA ALA A 642 -13.63 -34.26 8.22
C ALA A 642 -12.24 -33.89 7.73
N ILE A 643 -11.21 -34.61 8.15
CA ILE A 643 -9.80 -34.41 7.71
C ILE A 643 -9.65 -34.65 6.20
N GLU A 644 -10.31 -35.66 5.63
CA GLU A 644 -10.31 -35.91 4.19
C GLU A 644 -10.95 -34.76 3.36
N LEU A 645 -11.94 -34.10 3.94
CA LEU A 645 -12.68 -33.00 3.27
C LEU A 645 -12.07 -31.64 3.44
N ALA A 646 -11.17 -31.47 4.39
CA ALA A 646 -10.58 -30.17 4.79
C ALA A 646 -9.39 -29.79 3.94
N SER A 647 -9.28 -28.50 3.61
CA SER A 647 -8.08 -27.89 3.01
C SER A 647 -6.99 -27.61 4.05
N ASP A 648 -7.38 -27.26 5.29
CA ASP A 648 -6.51 -27.12 6.46
C ASP A 648 -6.98 -28.08 7.55
N PRO A 649 -6.19 -29.11 7.89
CA PRO A 649 -6.62 -30.15 8.81
C PRO A 649 -6.39 -29.86 10.30
N ALA A 650 -5.77 -28.74 10.71
CA ALA A 650 -5.30 -28.52 12.06
C ALA A 650 -6.38 -28.72 13.13
N VAL A 651 -7.53 -28.04 13.01
CA VAL A 651 -8.63 -28.16 14.00
C VAL A 651 -9.33 -29.52 13.96
N TYR A 652 -9.28 -30.22 12.85
CA TYR A 652 -9.85 -31.57 12.70
C TYR A 652 -8.91 -32.62 13.30
N LEU A 653 -7.59 -32.42 13.21
CA LEU A 653 -6.59 -33.23 13.90
C LEU A 653 -6.68 -33.06 15.42
N ASP A 654 -6.91 -31.83 15.90
CA ASP A 654 -7.17 -31.55 17.33
C ASP A 654 -8.35 -32.40 17.85
N SER A 655 -9.46 -32.40 17.12
CA SER A 655 -10.65 -33.18 17.48
C SER A 655 -10.37 -34.70 17.47
N ARG A 656 -9.66 -35.22 16.46
CA ARG A 656 -9.29 -36.63 16.39
C ARG A 656 -8.33 -37.03 17.50
N ALA A 657 -7.37 -36.15 17.83
CA ALA A 657 -6.47 -36.36 18.94
C ALA A 657 -7.21 -36.49 20.28
N MET A 658 -8.28 -35.69 20.48
CA MET A 658 -9.14 -35.80 21.65
C MET A 658 -9.86 -37.15 21.69
N VAL A 659 -10.36 -37.68 20.57
CA VAL A 659 -10.92 -39.05 20.49
C VAL A 659 -9.88 -40.07 20.89
N HIS A 660 -8.65 -39.99 20.38
CA HIS A 660 -7.58 -40.90 20.74
C HIS A 660 -7.20 -40.80 22.22
N PHE A 661 -7.16 -39.58 22.78
CA PHE A 661 -6.92 -39.37 24.21
C PHE A 661 -7.98 -40.07 25.08
N ARG A 662 -9.27 -39.86 24.78
CA ARG A 662 -10.38 -40.50 25.49
C ARG A 662 -10.34 -42.01 25.36
N ALA A 663 -9.89 -42.54 24.23
CA ALA A 663 -9.73 -43.98 23.99
C ALA A 663 -8.43 -44.57 24.61
N GLY A 664 -7.62 -43.76 25.31
CA GLY A 664 -6.35 -44.21 25.94
C GLY A 664 -5.23 -44.47 24.90
N ARG A 665 -5.39 -44.04 23.66
CA ARG A 665 -4.41 -44.22 22.57
C ARG A 665 -3.45 -43.03 22.52
N PHE A 666 -2.65 -42.85 23.57
CA PHE A 666 -1.88 -41.62 23.82
C PHE A 666 -0.82 -41.34 22.74
N ASP A 667 -0.19 -42.37 22.11
CA ASP A 667 0.77 -42.14 21.04
C ASP A 667 0.11 -41.59 19.77
N LEU A 668 -1.12 -42.03 19.42
CA LEU A 668 -1.88 -41.50 18.31
C LEU A 668 -2.34 -40.07 18.61
N ALA A 669 -2.83 -39.81 19.84
CA ALA A 669 -3.21 -38.49 20.28
C ALA A 669 -2.03 -37.50 20.17
N ARG A 670 -0.82 -37.95 20.61
CA ARG A 670 0.40 -37.15 20.49
C ARG A 670 0.69 -36.78 19.04
N ALA A 671 0.65 -37.75 18.13
CA ALA A 671 0.94 -37.52 16.72
C ALA A 671 0.00 -36.51 16.08
N ASP A 672 -1.30 -36.61 16.37
CA ASP A 672 -2.29 -35.68 15.85
C ASP A 672 -2.17 -34.28 16.45
N TYR A 673 -1.94 -34.12 17.77
CA TYR A 673 -1.70 -32.80 18.38
C TYR A 673 -0.40 -32.17 17.88
N GLU A 674 0.68 -32.92 17.71
CA GLU A 674 1.92 -32.42 17.12
C GLU A 674 1.71 -31.94 15.67
N ALA A 675 0.92 -32.67 14.88
CA ALA A 675 0.57 -32.26 13.52
C ALA A 675 -0.31 -31.00 13.50
N ALA A 676 -1.29 -30.90 14.41
CA ALA A 676 -2.12 -29.70 14.54
C ALA A 676 -1.28 -28.48 14.93
N LEU A 677 -0.42 -28.61 15.93
CA LEU A 677 0.47 -27.53 16.41
C LEU A 677 1.59 -27.18 15.42
N ALA A 678 1.94 -28.05 14.48
CA ALA A 678 2.88 -27.74 13.42
C ALA A 678 2.33 -26.74 12.41
N THR A 679 1.01 -26.61 12.30
CA THR A 679 0.32 -25.67 11.43
C THR A 679 -0.25 -24.49 12.22
N SER A 680 -0.81 -24.76 13.39
CA SER A 680 -1.46 -23.78 14.27
C SER A 680 -0.86 -23.85 15.68
N PRO A 681 0.33 -23.26 15.92
CA PRO A 681 1.10 -23.45 17.14
C PRO A 681 0.44 -22.87 18.40
N ASP A 682 -0.47 -21.91 18.25
CA ASP A 682 -1.18 -21.23 19.32
C ASP A 682 -2.62 -21.74 19.54
N LEU A 683 -2.97 -22.92 19.00
CA LEU A 683 -4.26 -23.54 19.24
C LEU A 683 -4.38 -24.00 20.71
N PRO A 684 -5.22 -23.31 21.55
CA PRO A 684 -5.17 -23.51 23.01
C PRO A 684 -5.58 -24.91 23.44
N SER A 685 -6.59 -25.49 22.76
CA SER A 685 -7.06 -26.86 22.99
C SER A 685 -5.95 -27.88 22.75
N SER A 686 -5.28 -27.77 21.60
CA SER A 686 -4.14 -28.65 21.28
C SER A 686 -2.98 -28.48 22.24
N LEU A 687 -2.62 -27.26 22.64
CA LEU A 687 -1.57 -27.02 23.65
C LEU A 687 -1.90 -27.69 24.99
N PHE A 688 -3.12 -27.46 25.49
CA PHE A 688 -3.55 -28.00 26.77
C PHE A 688 -3.57 -29.53 26.73
N MET A 689 -4.22 -30.09 25.75
CA MET A 689 -4.42 -31.54 25.64
C MET A 689 -3.12 -32.28 25.29
N ALA A 690 -2.24 -31.70 24.45
CA ALA A 690 -0.91 -32.27 24.22
C ALA A 690 -0.08 -32.30 25.50
N GLY A 691 -0.22 -31.30 26.37
CA GLY A 691 0.37 -31.30 27.68
C GLY A 691 -0.13 -32.46 28.57
N LEU A 692 -1.43 -32.75 28.56
CA LEU A 692 -2.02 -33.88 29.25
C LEU A 692 -1.56 -35.22 28.67
N VAL A 693 -1.47 -35.35 27.37
CA VAL A 693 -0.92 -36.53 26.67
C VAL A 693 0.54 -36.76 27.08
N ALA A 694 1.36 -35.70 27.10
CA ALA A 694 2.75 -35.78 27.50
C ALA A 694 2.87 -36.30 28.96
N ALA A 695 2.01 -35.85 29.88
CA ALA A 695 1.96 -36.36 31.22
C ALA A 695 1.64 -37.87 31.30
N ARG A 696 0.67 -38.33 30.48
CA ARG A 696 0.31 -39.76 30.39
C ARG A 696 1.43 -40.62 29.82
N LEU A 697 2.27 -40.03 28.95
CA LEU A 697 3.45 -40.70 28.36
C LEU A 697 4.72 -40.54 29.23
N GLY A 698 4.63 -39.86 30.37
CA GLY A 698 5.75 -39.69 31.33
C GLY A 698 6.65 -38.49 31.06
N ASP A 699 6.40 -37.67 30.03
CA ASP A 699 7.18 -36.46 29.76
C ASP A 699 6.63 -35.26 30.53
N ARG A 700 7.06 -35.16 31.77
CA ARG A 700 6.62 -34.10 32.70
C ARG A 700 7.10 -32.69 32.27
N ALA A 701 8.26 -32.59 31.66
CA ALA A 701 8.81 -31.30 31.22
C ALA A 701 7.99 -30.70 30.06
N LYS A 702 7.71 -31.51 29.04
CA LYS A 702 6.86 -31.13 27.91
C LYS A 702 5.43 -30.83 28.38
N SER A 703 4.88 -31.65 29.28
CA SER A 703 3.57 -31.41 29.89
C SER A 703 3.48 -30.04 30.56
N ALA A 704 4.40 -29.72 31.45
CA ALA A 704 4.42 -28.43 32.16
C ALA A 704 4.55 -27.23 31.20
N ALA A 705 5.39 -27.36 30.18
CA ALA A 705 5.58 -26.30 29.18
C ALA A 705 4.30 -26.03 28.34
N GLN A 706 3.67 -27.11 27.86
CA GLN A 706 2.49 -26.99 27.01
C GLN A 706 1.25 -26.51 27.78
N VAL A 707 1.00 -27.01 28.99
CA VAL A 707 -0.11 -26.52 29.84
C VAL A 707 0.11 -25.06 30.22
N ARG A 708 1.36 -24.65 30.52
CA ARG A 708 1.68 -23.23 30.76
C ARG A 708 1.39 -22.38 29.54
N ALA A 709 1.80 -22.82 28.34
CA ALA A 709 1.53 -22.13 27.09
C ALA A 709 0.02 -21.96 26.86
N ALA A 710 -0.76 -23.04 27.03
CA ALA A 710 -2.21 -22.97 26.90
C ALA A 710 -2.86 -21.93 27.81
N ARG A 711 -2.44 -21.90 29.10
CA ARG A 711 -2.93 -20.92 30.11
C ARG A 711 -2.52 -19.49 29.83
N ILE A 712 -1.41 -19.25 29.12
CA ILE A 712 -1.02 -17.90 28.67
C ILE A 712 -1.91 -17.46 27.53
N VAL A 713 -2.12 -18.35 26.54
CA VAL A 713 -2.91 -18.06 25.34
C VAL A 713 -4.42 -17.96 25.64
N PHE A 714 -4.90 -18.83 26.52
CA PHE A 714 -6.29 -18.90 26.94
C PHE A 714 -6.34 -19.18 28.46
N PRO A 715 -6.34 -18.14 29.30
CA PRO A 715 -6.29 -18.28 30.76
C PRO A 715 -7.40 -19.15 31.36
N ASP A 716 -8.58 -19.21 30.74
CA ASP A 716 -9.74 -19.98 31.19
C ASP A 716 -9.75 -21.45 30.72
N VAL A 717 -8.68 -21.94 30.11
CA VAL A 717 -8.60 -23.29 29.52
C VAL A 717 -8.89 -24.41 30.51
N ASP A 718 -8.50 -24.26 31.77
CA ASP A 718 -8.74 -25.24 32.82
C ASP A 718 -10.24 -25.35 33.17
N HIS A 719 -10.96 -24.23 33.19
CA HIS A 719 -12.41 -24.18 33.41
C HIS A 719 -13.15 -24.86 32.27
N TYR A 720 -12.82 -24.44 31.02
CA TYR A 720 -13.43 -25.03 29.81
C TYR A 720 -13.31 -26.54 29.76
N PHE A 721 -12.10 -27.10 29.88
CA PHE A 721 -11.93 -28.55 29.87
C PHE A 721 -12.43 -29.23 31.15
N GLY A 722 -12.40 -28.53 32.29
CA GLY A 722 -12.94 -28.98 33.57
C GLY A 722 -14.44 -29.28 33.52
N HIS A 723 -15.21 -28.50 32.77
CA HIS A 723 -16.63 -28.71 32.49
C HIS A 723 -16.90 -30.12 31.89
N PHE A 724 -16.00 -30.58 31.01
CA PHE A 724 -16.07 -31.92 30.40
C PHE A 724 -15.29 -32.99 31.16
N GLY A 725 -14.96 -32.77 32.42
CA GLY A 725 -14.25 -33.71 33.27
C GLY A 725 -12.79 -33.99 32.88
N VAL A 726 -12.15 -33.14 32.08
CA VAL A 726 -10.72 -33.24 31.75
C VAL A 726 -9.93 -32.34 32.67
N LYS A 727 -8.99 -32.93 33.40
CA LYS A 727 -8.13 -32.20 34.37
C LYS A 727 -6.67 -32.56 34.16
N PRO A 728 -5.74 -31.62 34.41
CA PRO A 728 -4.31 -31.84 34.35
C PRO A 728 -3.79 -32.94 35.27
#